data_0c74f18c9a4608b04d77d1d528ebf886
#
_entry.id   0c74f18c9a4608b04d77d1d528ebf886
#
_cell.length_a   1.000
_cell.length_b   1.000
_cell.length_c   1.000
_cell.angle_alpha   90.00
_cell.angle_beta   90.00
_cell.angle_gamma   90.00
#
_symmetry.space_group_name_H-M   'P 1'
#
loop_
_entity.id
_entity.type
_entity.pdbx_description
1 polymer ?
#
loop_
_entity_poly.entity_id
_entity_poly.type
_entity_poly.pdbx_seq_one_letter_code
_entity_poly.pdbx_strand_id
1 'polypeptide(L)'
;MYSLSSRRGKSVALSALLAVFAALPMTSAAAVRIVTDPQATPREQYAAELLRDAVRMLPPDSNATIVLARRSSPILIREISARQTLAEFWPGAEEAFVLYRTGDKIFVAGSDASGVLYGALELVQRIQATHTLPAHLNYEDHPALKLRGLAIGMQKPEITYEGAEYDYPYTSQNFPFFYDKAAWTRYLDMLLRNRMNTLYLWNGHPFSSLLKLPKYPEAQELSAEQLNQNIAMFRWITHEADRRGIWVLQGFYNIHLSHTFARAHNLPYHLSAPTPLATAYTRYAVSEFIRQYPNVGLMMTLGEALSPHLGAQWLTEAIIPGVKDGMLELGMTSEPPIVVRAHATDIDAVMQAVKPVYSNVDTMWKWNGESLTWTNIRGPILDRFKDMVANSNITIANIHLLSNLEPFRWGDPDFIRQTVLNFQRIGIQGVHVYPLRYWDWPNTADNPSLNQLDRDWIWFDAWGRYAWNPNRDVQSEHTYWVQRFAERFGTAEAGEHLLNAYELSGVCAPSLLPRIGITEGNRQVFSLGMTMPQLIDAKRFNPAQTLWTGDAPPGERLDDYVAEEAAHEPHHGQTPIGIADADVTSSAKAVSEAEAARASVTKDITEYDRILNDMRAIHELMLFYQAKTDAAELVMLYGYDHNAAHLHKAEKLLTQSVDDFCQLTALTDTTYRDTASMHTSQRQIPVRGGPSTEHWRDLLPIYESELATFRARLALLSEPQAATSTTVIQPLPQVPFTLTPGAGEQFTLKAGTLLGSSSDETVTSVAPEIAGFTGVRIDNRQDIPVRFTLEKPAQVLVGFFKTKGHTGPANSDAENWNLLLLNAVSVSKGVPLDVWTAPLAAGANELNLGKGTYVIFGFIPQNLKVKQRIVPSTNGTGSEPPNLDWMFEN
;
A
#
# COMPACT_ATOMS: atom_id res chain seq x y z
N MET A 1 -64.45 4.20 -21.61
CA MET A 1 -65.86 3.82 -21.37
C MET A 1 -66.21 4.34 -19.98
N TYR A 2 -67.26 5.21 -20.04
CA TYR A 2 -68.16 5.68 -18.95
C TYR A 2 -67.51 6.45 -17.79
N SER A 3 -67.90 7.58 -17.40
CA SER A 3 -68.82 8.65 -17.77
C SER A 3 -69.17 9.46 -16.55
N LEU A 4 -68.96 10.74 -16.71
CA LEU A 4 -69.56 11.88 -16.03
C LEU A 4 -70.79 11.64 -15.16
N SER A 5 -70.84 12.29 -13.98
CA SER A 5 -72.09 13.09 -13.78
C SER A 5 -71.84 14.19 -12.70
N SER A 6 -72.21 15.35 -13.08
CA SER A 6 -72.41 16.61 -12.37
C SER A 6 -73.61 16.59 -11.44
N ARG A 7 -73.62 17.39 -10.37
CA ARG A 7 -74.74 18.22 -10.01
C ARG A 7 -74.41 19.40 -9.10
N ARG A 8 -74.98 20.50 -9.50
CA ARG A 8 -75.03 21.84 -8.96
C ARG A 8 -75.81 21.97 -7.63
N GLY A 9 -75.42 22.91 -6.82
CA GLY A 9 -76.18 24.05 -6.39
C GLY A 9 -76.83 24.02 -5.00
N LYS A 10 -76.40 24.94 -4.15
CA LYS A 10 -77.28 26.08 -3.74
C LYS A 10 -76.57 26.96 -2.71
N SER A 11 -76.60 28.23 -2.95
CA SER A 11 -76.32 29.36 -2.07
C SER A 11 -77.35 29.44 -0.95
N VAL A 12 -76.91 29.74 0.29
CA VAL A 12 -77.69 30.53 1.24
C VAL A 12 -76.75 31.42 2.06
N ALA A 13 -77.15 32.60 2.33
CA ALA A 13 -76.52 33.80 2.74
C ALA A 13 -76.28 33.90 4.28
N LEU A 14 -75.27 34.67 4.60
CA LEU A 14 -75.20 35.75 5.57
C LEU A 14 -75.56 35.43 7.04
N SER A 15 -74.57 35.47 7.93
CA SER A 15 -74.68 36.11 9.23
C SER A 15 -73.30 36.57 9.71
N ALA A 16 -73.17 37.86 9.86
CA ALA A 16 -72.02 38.53 10.42
C ALA A 16 -71.94 38.26 11.95
N LEU A 17 -70.86 37.72 12.43
CA LEU A 17 -70.46 37.78 13.84
C LEU A 17 -69.11 38.50 13.90
N LEU A 18 -69.12 39.73 14.43
CA LEU A 18 -67.93 40.47 14.86
C LEU A 18 -67.32 39.72 16.04
N ALA A 19 -66.22 38.99 15.78
CA ALA A 19 -65.32 38.52 16.80
C ALA A 19 -64.22 39.57 16.98
N VAL A 20 -64.20 40.19 18.17
CA VAL A 20 -63.07 41.04 18.62
C VAL A 20 -61.83 40.15 18.73
N PHE A 21 -60.94 40.25 17.74
CA PHE A 21 -59.60 39.72 17.89
C PHE A 21 -58.86 40.61 18.85
N ALA A 22 -58.75 40.15 20.13
CA ALA A 22 -57.71 40.60 21.02
C ALA A 22 -56.37 40.35 20.36
N ALA A 23 -55.64 41.34 19.94
CA ALA A 23 -54.26 41.28 19.52
C ALA A 23 -53.43 40.73 20.67
N LEU A 24 -53.24 39.43 20.71
CA LEU A 24 -52.15 38.86 21.50
C LEU A 24 -50.85 39.40 20.87
N PRO A 25 -49.93 39.92 21.65
CA PRO A 25 -48.62 40.31 21.12
C PRO A 25 -48.04 39.03 20.51
N MET A 26 -47.85 38.99 19.22
CA MET A 26 -46.97 38.00 18.63
C MET A 26 -45.59 38.24 19.23
N THR A 27 -45.31 37.50 20.29
CA THR A 27 -43.93 37.34 20.75
C THR A 27 -43.18 36.78 19.55
N SER A 28 -42.31 37.60 18.95
CA SER A 28 -41.36 37.20 17.95
C SER A 28 -40.70 35.92 18.45
N ALA A 29 -41.01 34.82 17.85
CA ALA A 29 -40.32 33.57 18.20
C ALA A 29 -38.83 33.86 18.14
N ALA A 30 -38.15 33.70 19.27
CA ALA A 30 -36.70 33.77 19.32
C ALA A 30 -36.14 32.84 18.26
N ALA A 31 -35.36 33.36 17.35
CA ALA A 31 -34.79 32.59 16.24
C ALA A 31 -33.29 32.82 16.15
N VAL A 32 -32.54 31.76 16.02
CA VAL A 32 -31.09 31.87 15.73
C VAL A 32 -30.92 32.46 14.34
N ARG A 33 -30.26 33.64 14.29
CA ARG A 33 -29.97 34.32 13.03
C ARG A 33 -28.51 34.07 12.60
N ILE A 34 -28.31 33.65 11.37
CA ILE A 34 -26.99 33.48 10.78
C ILE A 34 -26.73 34.65 9.83
N VAL A 35 -25.60 35.33 10.05
CA VAL A 35 -25.14 36.48 9.28
C VAL A 35 -23.82 36.15 8.64
N THR A 36 -23.73 36.33 7.32
CA THR A 36 -22.50 36.16 6.55
C THR A 36 -22.06 37.50 5.94
N ASP A 37 -20.80 37.56 5.52
CA ASP A 37 -20.31 38.70 4.73
C ASP A 37 -21.09 38.77 3.41
N PRO A 38 -21.47 39.98 2.94
CA PRO A 38 -22.09 40.17 1.62
C PRO A 38 -21.23 39.64 0.45
N GLN A 39 -19.91 39.54 0.66
CA GLN A 39 -18.94 38.98 -0.29
C GLN A 39 -18.48 37.59 0.13
N ALA A 40 -19.34 36.81 0.81
CA ALA A 40 -19.03 35.45 1.24
C ALA A 40 -18.70 34.53 0.05
N THR A 41 -17.59 33.83 0.15
CA THR A 41 -17.15 32.86 -0.83
C THR A 41 -18.05 31.60 -0.80
N PRO A 42 -18.00 30.71 -1.81
CA PRO A 42 -18.73 29.45 -1.76
C PRO A 42 -18.48 28.63 -0.48
N ARG A 43 -17.26 28.64 0.07
CA ARG A 43 -16.89 27.96 1.34
C ARG A 43 -17.62 28.58 2.54
N GLU A 44 -17.66 29.90 2.65
CA GLU A 44 -18.38 30.60 3.72
C GLU A 44 -19.90 30.46 3.58
N GLN A 45 -20.43 30.39 2.37
CA GLN A 45 -21.83 30.09 2.11
C GLN A 45 -22.19 28.68 2.55
N TYR A 46 -21.32 27.70 2.26
CA TYR A 46 -21.48 26.31 2.70
C TYR A 46 -21.40 26.19 4.23
N ALA A 47 -20.49 26.92 4.86
CA ALA A 47 -20.42 27.00 6.32
C ALA A 47 -21.74 27.49 6.94
N ALA A 48 -22.38 28.48 6.30
CA ALA A 48 -23.70 28.95 6.74
C ALA A 48 -24.82 27.92 6.50
N GLU A 49 -24.75 27.13 5.42
CA GLU A 49 -25.67 26.01 5.17
C GLU A 49 -25.58 24.96 6.30
N LEU A 50 -24.36 24.52 6.65
CA LEU A 50 -24.13 23.56 7.74
C LEU A 50 -24.70 24.06 9.08
N LEU A 51 -24.48 25.33 9.38
CA LEU A 51 -25.04 25.91 10.60
C LEU A 51 -26.56 26.04 10.56
N ARG A 52 -27.17 26.39 9.41
CA ARG A 52 -28.65 26.43 9.29
C ARG A 52 -29.28 25.06 9.54
N ASP A 53 -28.63 24.01 9.12
CA ASP A 53 -29.10 22.65 9.39
C ASP A 53 -28.94 22.26 10.88
N ALA A 54 -27.79 22.60 11.48
CA ALA A 54 -27.55 22.32 12.90
C ALA A 54 -28.48 23.11 13.84
N VAL A 55 -28.76 24.38 13.55
CA VAL A 55 -29.64 25.18 14.41
C VAL A 55 -31.10 24.70 14.44
N ARG A 56 -31.53 23.90 13.47
CA ARG A 56 -32.87 23.26 13.51
C ARG A 56 -33.04 22.25 14.63
N MET A 57 -31.91 21.77 15.16
CA MET A 57 -31.88 20.82 16.30
C MET A 57 -32.00 21.52 17.67
N LEU A 58 -31.93 22.84 17.68
CA LEU A 58 -31.97 23.65 18.90
C LEU A 58 -33.40 23.79 19.46
N PRO A 59 -33.59 24.01 20.77
CA PRO A 59 -34.86 24.37 21.36
C PRO A 59 -35.48 25.61 20.70
N PRO A 60 -36.82 25.68 20.55
CA PRO A 60 -37.51 26.78 19.86
C PRO A 60 -37.30 28.18 20.49
N ASP A 61 -36.93 28.23 21.74
CA ASP A 61 -36.64 29.47 22.51
C ASP A 61 -35.18 29.92 22.41
N SER A 62 -34.36 29.19 21.67
CA SER A 62 -32.96 29.53 21.42
C SER A 62 -32.86 30.87 20.64
N ASN A 63 -32.10 31.82 21.22
CA ASN A 63 -31.86 33.11 20.61
C ASN A 63 -30.38 33.47 20.54
N ALA A 64 -29.88 33.69 19.34
CA ALA A 64 -28.52 34.15 19.09
C ALA A 64 -28.36 34.70 17.67
N THR A 65 -27.39 35.56 17.50
CA THR A 65 -26.88 35.95 16.16
C THR A 65 -25.51 35.30 15.95
N ILE A 66 -25.42 34.37 15.03
CA ILE A 66 -24.14 33.72 14.63
C ILE A 66 -23.57 34.52 13.45
N VAL A 67 -22.39 35.10 13.62
CA VAL A 67 -21.70 35.90 12.62
C VAL A 67 -20.52 35.09 12.05
N LEU A 68 -20.60 34.76 10.76
CA LEU A 68 -19.51 34.10 10.02
C LEU A 68 -18.75 35.16 9.21
N ALA A 69 -17.46 35.30 9.48
CA ALA A 69 -16.66 36.29 8.77
C ALA A 69 -15.16 35.96 8.78
N ARG A 70 -14.51 36.26 7.67
CA ARG A 70 -13.03 36.27 7.62
C ARG A 70 -12.48 37.48 8.37
N ARG A 71 -11.21 37.41 8.81
CA ARG A 71 -10.49 38.50 9.46
C ARG A 71 -10.54 39.81 8.66
N SER A 72 -10.50 39.75 7.34
CA SER A 72 -10.55 40.88 6.43
C SER A 72 -11.97 41.48 6.24
N SER A 73 -13.01 40.81 6.75
CA SER A 73 -14.39 41.26 6.57
C SER A 73 -14.68 42.56 7.31
N PRO A 74 -15.34 43.54 6.66
CA PRO A 74 -15.77 44.77 7.30
C PRO A 74 -16.70 44.55 8.51
N ILE A 75 -17.44 43.45 8.54
CA ILE A 75 -18.30 43.10 9.67
C ILE A 75 -17.44 42.81 10.89
N LEU A 76 -16.42 41.95 10.72
CA LEU A 76 -15.54 41.55 11.81
C LEU A 76 -14.60 42.69 12.24
N ILE A 77 -14.06 43.45 11.30
CA ILE A 77 -13.20 44.63 11.58
C ILE A 77 -13.91 45.63 12.50
N ARG A 78 -15.16 45.91 12.24
CA ARG A 78 -15.96 46.80 13.11
C ARG A 78 -16.15 46.27 14.53
N GLU A 79 -16.39 45.00 14.67
CA GLU A 79 -16.56 44.35 15.99
C GLU A 79 -15.22 44.23 16.75
N ILE A 80 -14.12 43.92 16.06
CA ILE A 80 -12.75 43.92 16.60
C ILE A 80 -12.33 45.31 17.08
N SER A 81 -12.58 46.35 16.29
CA SER A 81 -12.26 47.74 16.65
C SER A 81 -13.06 48.24 17.87
N ALA A 82 -14.22 47.68 18.09
CA ALA A 82 -15.04 47.96 19.26
C ALA A 82 -14.65 47.17 20.53
N ARG A 83 -13.82 46.10 20.40
CA ARG A 83 -13.52 45.15 21.46
C ARG A 83 -12.07 44.66 21.40
N GLN A 84 -11.25 45.16 22.29
CA GLN A 84 -9.83 44.82 22.38
C GLN A 84 -9.55 43.33 22.55
N THR A 85 -10.47 42.59 23.19
CA THR A 85 -10.38 41.15 23.42
C THR A 85 -10.38 40.27 22.17
N LEU A 86 -11.04 40.67 21.06
CA LEU A 86 -10.99 39.93 19.80
C LEU A 86 -9.70 40.17 19.01
N ALA A 87 -8.99 41.29 19.27
CA ALA A 87 -7.74 41.61 18.60
C ALA A 87 -6.55 40.80 19.12
N GLU A 88 -6.64 40.32 20.37
CA GLU A 88 -5.58 39.56 21.06
C GLU A 88 -5.60 38.03 20.71
N PHE A 89 -6.73 37.53 20.23
CA PHE A 89 -6.94 36.11 19.93
C PHE A 89 -6.87 35.79 18.42
N TRP A 90 -5.79 36.11 17.78
CA TRP A 90 -5.75 35.84 16.33
C TRP A 90 -4.61 34.93 15.92
N PRO A 91 -4.85 33.64 15.65
CA PRO A 91 -3.83 32.76 15.09
C PRO A 91 -3.41 33.30 13.70
N GLY A 92 -2.12 33.46 13.49
CA GLY A 92 -1.57 33.91 12.21
C GLY A 92 -1.53 32.83 11.15
N ALA A 93 -1.99 31.59 11.47
CA ALA A 93 -1.93 30.45 10.59
C ALA A 93 -3.06 30.46 9.55
N GLU A 94 -2.79 29.89 8.39
CA GLU A 94 -3.80 29.58 7.39
C GLU A 94 -4.83 28.60 7.97
N GLU A 95 -6.09 28.71 7.52
CA GLU A 95 -7.23 27.86 7.95
C GLU A 95 -7.55 27.93 9.46
N ALA A 96 -6.93 28.85 10.19
CA ALA A 96 -7.18 29.05 11.60
C ALA A 96 -8.55 29.69 11.83
N PHE A 97 -9.15 29.40 12.98
CA PHE A 97 -10.41 30.00 13.38
C PHE A 97 -10.50 30.31 14.87
N VAL A 98 -11.42 31.25 15.20
CA VAL A 98 -11.80 31.61 16.56
C VAL A 98 -13.32 31.47 16.69
N LEU A 99 -13.76 30.83 17.74
CA LEU A 99 -15.15 30.84 18.22
C LEU A 99 -15.23 31.70 19.48
N TYR A 100 -16.01 32.78 19.41
CA TYR A 100 -16.15 33.71 20.51
C TYR A 100 -17.62 34.07 20.76
N ARG A 101 -18.07 34.00 22.00
CA ARG A 101 -19.44 34.42 22.37
C ARG A 101 -19.42 35.64 23.28
N THR A 102 -20.29 36.59 22.99
CA THR A 102 -20.52 37.78 23.79
C THR A 102 -21.99 38.13 23.74
N GLY A 103 -22.67 37.99 24.91
CA GLY A 103 -24.11 38.16 24.98
C GLY A 103 -24.86 37.19 24.06
N ASP A 104 -25.67 37.76 23.20
CA ASP A 104 -26.45 37.02 22.19
C ASP A 104 -25.68 36.77 20.85
N LYS A 105 -24.46 37.30 20.72
CA LYS A 105 -23.65 37.11 19.52
C LYS A 105 -22.62 35.99 19.67
N ILE A 106 -22.55 35.12 18.66
CA ILE A 106 -21.51 34.10 18.47
C ILE A 106 -20.75 34.45 17.21
N PHE A 107 -19.44 34.66 17.32
CA PHE A 107 -18.55 34.88 16.19
C PHE A 107 -17.86 33.60 15.79
N VAL A 108 -17.97 33.26 14.51
CA VAL A 108 -17.18 32.24 13.81
C VAL A 108 -16.24 33.00 12.89
N ALA A 109 -15.05 33.29 13.38
CA ALA A 109 -14.08 34.10 12.69
C ALA A 109 -12.93 33.26 12.15
N GLY A 110 -12.66 33.32 10.86
CA GLY A 110 -11.58 32.56 10.19
C GLY A 110 -10.44 33.48 9.72
N SER A 111 -9.20 33.01 9.71
CA SER A 111 -8.08 33.67 9.05
C SER A 111 -8.35 33.85 7.55
N ASP A 112 -9.03 32.89 6.97
CA ASP A 112 -9.47 32.80 5.57
C ASP A 112 -10.85 32.11 5.47
N ALA A 113 -11.30 31.81 4.26
CA ALA A 113 -12.61 31.17 4.02
C ALA A 113 -12.68 29.73 4.56
N SER A 114 -11.57 28.99 4.54
CA SER A 114 -11.49 27.64 5.11
C SER A 114 -11.52 27.68 6.64
N GLY A 115 -10.87 28.66 7.26
CA GLY A 115 -10.96 28.88 8.70
C GLY A 115 -12.38 29.18 9.16
N VAL A 116 -13.16 29.99 8.40
CA VAL A 116 -14.59 30.19 8.67
C VAL A 116 -15.36 28.87 8.59
N LEU A 117 -15.10 28.06 7.58
CA LEU A 117 -15.75 26.76 7.39
C LEU A 117 -15.43 25.79 8.54
N TYR A 118 -14.16 25.67 8.95
CA TYR A 118 -13.77 24.80 10.06
C TYR A 118 -14.28 25.30 11.42
N GLY A 119 -14.32 26.61 11.62
CA GLY A 119 -14.96 27.18 12.80
C GLY A 119 -16.46 26.90 12.85
N ALA A 120 -17.17 27.01 11.71
CA ALA A 120 -18.57 26.63 11.61
C ALA A 120 -18.77 25.13 11.89
N LEU A 121 -17.93 24.27 11.33
CA LEU A 121 -17.95 22.83 11.57
C LEU A 121 -17.76 22.50 13.05
N GLU A 122 -16.82 23.15 13.73
CA GLU A 122 -16.62 23.01 15.17
C GLU A 122 -17.87 23.39 15.98
N LEU A 123 -18.50 24.52 15.63
CA LEU A 123 -19.73 24.95 16.28
C LEU A 123 -20.89 23.98 16.01
N VAL A 124 -21.01 23.48 14.78
CA VAL A 124 -21.99 22.42 14.41
C VAL A 124 -21.81 21.18 15.27
N GLN A 125 -20.57 20.66 15.39
CA GLN A 125 -20.27 19.50 16.22
C GLN A 125 -20.66 19.71 17.69
N ARG A 126 -20.40 20.88 18.25
CA ARG A 126 -20.81 21.23 19.62
C ARG A 126 -22.34 21.28 19.79
N ILE A 127 -23.03 21.85 18.80
CA ILE A 127 -24.51 21.88 18.80
C ILE A 127 -25.07 20.45 18.71
N GLN A 128 -24.54 19.63 17.84
CA GLN A 128 -24.98 18.24 17.66
C GLN A 128 -24.76 17.38 18.92
N ALA A 129 -23.65 17.62 19.63
CA ALA A 129 -23.34 16.86 20.84
C ALA A 129 -24.26 17.21 22.02
N THR A 130 -24.71 18.48 22.12
CA THR A 130 -25.44 18.97 23.29
C THR A 130 -26.88 19.41 23.03
N HIS A 131 -27.27 19.53 21.75
CA HIS A 131 -28.54 20.14 21.31
C HIS A 131 -28.78 21.54 21.89
N THR A 132 -27.71 22.26 22.25
CA THR A 132 -27.76 23.61 22.80
C THR A 132 -26.70 24.51 22.21
N LEU A 133 -26.91 25.83 22.26
CA LEU A 133 -25.84 26.79 21.97
C LEU A 133 -24.87 26.87 23.15
N PRO A 134 -23.56 26.75 22.95
CA PRO A 134 -22.59 26.90 24.03
C PRO A 134 -22.74 28.23 24.76
N ALA A 135 -22.92 28.20 26.09
CA ALA A 135 -23.10 29.42 26.92
C ALA A 135 -21.81 30.27 26.92
N HIS A 136 -20.68 29.62 26.94
CA HIS A 136 -19.35 30.25 26.87
C HIS A 136 -18.58 29.73 25.69
N LEU A 137 -18.04 30.63 24.89
CA LEU A 137 -17.13 30.32 23.77
C LEU A 137 -15.97 31.29 23.80
N ASN A 138 -14.80 30.76 23.97
CA ASN A 138 -13.52 31.38 23.74
C ASN A 138 -12.56 30.27 23.34
N TYR A 139 -12.55 29.97 22.06
CA TYR A 139 -11.84 28.79 21.53
C TYR A 139 -11.19 29.13 20.19
N GLU A 140 -9.91 28.84 20.08
CA GLU A 140 -9.14 28.96 18.84
C GLU A 140 -8.54 27.62 18.45
N ASP A 141 -8.38 27.41 17.16
CA ASP A 141 -7.71 26.22 16.66
C ASP A 141 -7.15 26.48 15.24
N HIS A 142 -6.16 25.69 14.86
CA HIS A 142 -5.52 25.73 13.56
C HIS A 142 -4.88 24.40 13.21
N PRO A 143 -4.64 24.11 11.92
CA PRO A 143 -4.03 22.86 11.51
C PRO A 143 -2.55 22.78 11.84
N ALA A 144 -2.09 21.59 12.24
CA ALA A 144 -0.67 21.26 12.43
C ALA A 144 0.04 21.03 11.08
N LEU A 145 -0.66 20.39 10.13
CA LEU A 145 -0.18 20.19 8.77
C LEU A 145 -0.98 21.07 7.79
N LYS A 146 -0.29 21.71 6.85
CA LYS A 146 -0.92 22.56 5.83
C LYS A 146 -1.72 21.77 4.80
N LEU A 147 -1.17 20.67 4.28
CA LEU A 147 -1.86 19.79 3.35
C LEU A 147 -2.21 18.46 4.04
N ARG A 148 -3.47 18.12 4.04
CA ARG A 148 -4.02 16.95 4.73
C ARG A 148 -4.96 16.24 3.79
N GLY A 149 -4.52 15.09 3.22
CA GLY A 149 -5.28 14.50 2.15
C GLY A 149 -5.28 12.99 2.08
N LEU A 150 -6.34 12.50 1.47
CA LEU A 150 -6.51 11.08 1.14
C LEU A 150 -6.42 10.88 -0.37
N ALA A 151 -5.93 9.70 -0.75
CA ALA A 151 -5.81 9.29 -2.14
C ALA A 151 -6.94 8.35 -2.57
N ILE A 152 -7.38 8.49 -3.80
CA ILE A 152 -8.20 7.50 -4.50
C ILE A 152 -7.48 7.08 -5.77
N GLY A 153 -7.34 5.77 -5.98
CA GLY A 153 -6.81 5.20 -7.21
C GLY A 153 -7.86 5.13 -8.31
N MET A 154 -7.65 5.89 -9.36
CA MET A 154 -8.32 5.67 -10.65
C MET A 154 -7.43 4.75 -11.50
N GLN A 155 -7.08 3.61 -10.92
CA GLN A 155 -6.12 2.63 -11.41
C GLN A 155 -6.65 1.22 -11.11
N LYS A 156 -6.10 0.21 -11.79
CA LYS A 156 -6.42 -1.20 -11.55
C LYS A 156 -5.16 -1.96 -11.10
N PRO A 157 -5.32 -3.04 -10.32
CA PRO A 157 -4.19 -3.83 -9.85
C PRO A 157 -3.64 -4.78 -10.91
N GLU A 158 -4.28 -4.93 -12.04
CA GLU A 158 -3.86 -5.81 -13.11
C GLU A 158 -2.54 -5.32 -13.68
N ILE A 159 -1.48 -6.03 -13.32
CA ILE A 159 -0.17 -5.83 -13.88
C ILE A 159 -0.04 -6.86 -15.00
N THR A 160 -0.07 -6.39 -16.24
CA THR A 160 0.27 -7.23 -17.37
C THR A 160 1.76 -7.54 -17.35
N TYR A 161 2.16 -8.62 -18.00
CA TYR A 161 3.56 -9.04 -18.07
C TYR A 161 4.51 -7.96 -18.63
N GLU A 162 3.98 -7.02 -19.38
CA GLU A 162 4.72 -5.91 -20.01
C GLU A 162 4.81 -4.64 -19.16
N GLY A 163 4.22 -4.64 -17.96
CA GLY A 163 4.24 -3.51 -17.05
C GLY A 163 2.88 -3.23 -16.43
N ALA A 164 2.87 -2.40 -15.39
CA ALA A 164 1.64 -1.99 -14.76
C ALA A 164 0.85 -1.05 -15.68
N GLU A 165 -0.36 -1.41 -16.02
CA GLU A 165 -1.26 -0.51 -16.72
C GLU A 165 -1.97 0.39 -15.72
N TYR A 166 -1.56 1.66 -15.67
CA TYR A 166 -2.18 2.67 -14.80
C TYR A 166 -3.15 3.59 -15.56
N ASP A 167 -3.35 3.35 -16.85
CA ASP A 167 -4.00 4.28 -17.76
C ASP A 167 -5.40 3.85 -18.18
N TYR A 168 -6.15 3.30 -17.25
CA TYR A 168 -7.52 2.90 -17.53
C TYR A 168 -8.41 4.10 -17.80
N PRO A 169 -9.16 4.11 -18.92
CA PRO A 169 -10.10 5.17 -19.20
C PRO A 169 -11.25 5.18 -18.18
N TYR A 170 -11.75 6.37 -17.87
CA TYR A 170 -12.87 6.56 -16.95
C TYR A 170 -14.15 6.10 -17.60
N THR A 171 -14.59 4.91 -17.23
CA THR A 171 -15.86 4.33 -17.66
C THR A 171 -16.62 3.77 -16.45
N SER A 172 -17.93 3.57 -16.59
CA SER A 172 -18.72 2.95 -15.52
C SER A 172 -18.35 1.48 -15.26
N GLN A 173 -17.68 0.83 -16.21
CA GLN A 173 -17.16 -0.52 -16.06
C GLN A 173 -15.87 -0.51 -15.20
N ASN A 174 -14.95 0.40 -15.50
CA ASN A 174 -13.68 0.47 -14.79
C ASN A 174 -13.81 1.09 -13.39
N PHE A 175 -14.58 2.18 -13.29
CA PHE A 175 -14.73 2.97 -12.06
C PHE A 175 -16.18 3.35 -11.82
N PRO A 176 -17.06 2.41 -11.43
CA PRO A 176 -18.49 2.68 -11.24
C PRO A 176 -18.74 3.77 -10.19
N PHE A 177 -17.93 3.82 -9.12
CA PHE A 177 -18.04 4.84 -8.06
C PHE A 177 -17.81 6.27 -8.57
N PHE A 178 -17.04 6.45 -9.67
CA PHE A 178 -16.77 7.77 -10.23
C PHE A 178 -18.07 8.50 -10.62
N TYR A 179 -19.10 7.77 -11.04
CA TYR A 179 -20.39 8.30 -11.48
C TYR A 179 -21.45 8.41 -10.37
N ASP A 180 -21.14 7.94 -9.17
CA ASP A 180 -22.03 7.97 -8.01
C ASP A 180 -21.86 9.27 -7.22
N LYS A 181 -22.70 10.26 -7.47
CA LYS A 181 -22.71 11.54 -6.76
C LYS A 181 -22.99 11.39 -5.26
N ALA A 182 -23.77 10.41 -4.85
CA ALA A 182 -24.07 10.18 -3.44
C ALA A 182 -22.83 9.64 -2.71
N ALA A 183 -22.12 8.69 -3.33
CA ALA A 183 -20.83 8.21 -2.80
C ALA A 183 -19.79 9.34 -2.67
N TRP A 184 -19.66 10.18 -3.70
CA TRP A 184 -18.76 11.33 -3.65
C TRP A 184 -19.17 12.35 -2.58
N THR A 185 -20.47 12.64 -2.42
CA THR A 185 -20.93 13.54 -1.37
C THR A 185 -20.56 13.01 0.01
N ARG A 186 -20.84 11.72 0.28
CA ARG A 186 -20.43 11.06 1.55
C ARG A 186 -18.92 11.13 1.78
N TYR A 187 -18.14 10.89 0.75
CA TYR A 187 -16.68 10.92 0.82
C TYR A 187 -16.15 12.35 1.12
N LEU A 188 -16.61 13.35 0.37
CA LEU A 188 -16.23 14.73 0.58
C LEU A 188 -16.71 15.27 1.94
N ASP A 189 -17.87 14.85 2.42
CA ASP A 189 -18.36 15.19 3.76
C ASP A 189 -17.52 14.52 4.86
N MET A 190 -17.04 13.29 4.64
CA MET A 190 -16.09 12.63 5.54
C MET A 190 -14.75 13.39 5.57
N LEU A 191 -14.20 13.80 4.43
CA LEU A 191 -13.00 14.63 4.37
C LEU A 191 -13.18 15.94 5.15
N LEU A 192 -14.28 16.64 4.93
CA LEU A 192 -14.59 17.88 5.65
C LEU A 192 -14.72 17.66 7.16
N ARG A 193 -15.47 16.64 7.57
CA ARG A 193 -15.67 16.31 8.99
C ARG A 193 -14.33 16.05 9.70
N ASN A 194 -13.38 15.44 9.00
CA ASN A 194 -12.04 15.18 9.47
C ASN A 194 -11.05 16.30 9.17
N ARG A 195 -11.55 17.48 8.70
CA ARG A 195 -10.74 18.66 8.36
C ARG A 195 -9.60 18.36 7.38
N MET A 196 -9.80 17.37 6.50
CA MET A 196 -8.93 17.12 5.36
C MET A 196 -9.21 18.16 4.28
N ASN A 197 -8.15 18.71 3.70
CA ASN A 197 -8.25 19.79 2.71
C ASN A 197 -7.72 19.41 1.33
N THR A 198 -7.36 18.14 1.12
CA THR A 198 -6.80 17.67 -0.15
C THR A 198 -7.37 16.31 -0.53
N LEU A 199 -7.71 16.15 -1.80
CA LEU A 199 -8.09 14.90 -2.43
C LEU A 199 -7.10 14.62 -3.56
N TYR A 200 -6.36 13.53 -3.46
CA TYR A 200 -5.44 13.07 -4.50
C TYR A 200 -6.13 12.03 -5.38
N LEU A 201 -6.22 12.27 -6.66
CA LEU A 201 -6.75 11.33 -7.64
C LEU A 201 -5.61 10.80 -8.51
N TRP A 202 -5.40 9.49 -8.49
CA TRP A 202 -4.35 8.84 -9.26
C TRP A 202 -4.87 8.25 -10.56
N ASN A 203 -4.21 8.56 -11.66
CA ASN A 203 -4.34 7.88 -12.95
C ASN A 203 -3.04 8.06 -13.73
N GLY A 204 -2.68 7.13 -14.60
CA GLY A 204 -1.47 7.26 -15.42
C GLY A 204 -1.57 8.37 -16.45
N HIS A 205 -2.71 8.46 -17.13
CA HIS A 205 -2.98 9.44 -18.18
C HIS A 205 -4.45 9.90 -18.15
N PRO A 206 -4.82 10.90 -17.32
CA PRO A 206 -6.21 11.28 -17.13
C PRO A 206 -6.81 12.10 -18.29
N PHE A 207 -5.97 12.68 -19.16
CA PHE A 207 -6.38 13.72 -20.10
C PHE A 207 -7.38 13.21 -21.15
N SER A 208 -7.14 12.03 -21.76
CA SER A 208 -8.05 11.43 -22.72
C SER A 208 -9.43 11.09 -22.15
N SER A 209 -9.52 10.94 -20.83
CA SER A 209 -10.78 10.65 -20.13
C SER A 209 -11.52 11.89 -19.63
N LEU A 210 -10.84 13.05 -19.52
CA LEU A 210 -11.39 14.25 -18.87
C LEU A 210 -11.39 15.50 -19.78
N LEU A 211 -10.79 15.44 -20.97
CA LEU A 211 -10.63 16.60 -21.85
C LEU A 211 -11.07 16.32 -23.28
N LYS A 212 -11.63 17.36 -23.91
CA LYS A 212 -11.69 17.44 -25.37
C LYS A 212 -10.37 18.02 -25.87
N LEU A 213 -9.70 17.30 -26.76
CA LEU A 213 -8.39 17.68 -27.31
C LEU A 213 -8.50 17.94 -28.83
N PRO A 214 -9.15 19.03 -29.28
CA PRO A 214 -9.40 19.28 -30.71
C PRO A 214 -8.12 19.36 -31.55
N LYS A 215 -6.97 19.72 -30.97
CA LYS A 215 -5.69 19.74 -31.66
C LYS A 215 -5.12 18.33 -31.92
N TYR A 216 -5.53 17.35 -31.10
CA TYR A 216 -5.11 15.94 -31.19
C TYR A 216 -6.34 15.02 -31.08
N PRO A 217 -7.24 15.03 -32.08
CA PRO A 217 -8.48 14.23 -32.03
C PRO A 217 -8.20 12.73 -31.95
N GLU A 218 -7.05 12.26 -32.43
CA GLU A 218 -6.58 10.89 -32.33
C GLU A 218 -6.26 10.45 -30.90
N ALA A 219 -6.13 11.37 -29.96
CA ALA A 219 -5.95 11.04 -28.54
C ALA A 219 -7.25 10.60 -27.85
N GLN A 220 -8.37 10.69 -28.56
CA GLN A 220 -9.69 10.35 -28.02
C GLN A 220 -9.83 8.82 -27.86
N GLU A 221 -10.02 8.36 -26.63
CA GLU A 221 -10.22 6.94 -26.30
C GLU A 221 -11.69 6.59 -26.03
N LEU A 222 -12.51 7.59 -25.71
CA LEU A 222 -13.89 7.44 -25.32
C LEU A 222 -14.85 7.98 -26.39
N SER A 223 -16.08 7.50 -26.41
CA SER A 223 -17.12 8.15 -27.18
C SER A 223 -17.32 9.61 -26.74
N ALA A 224 -17.81 10.45 -27.62
CA ALA A 224 -18.10 11.85 -27.28
C ALA A 224 -19.14 11.99 -26.17
N GLU A 225 -20.08 11.06 -26.08
CA GLU A 225 -21.08 11.02 -25.02
C GLU A 225 -20.45 10.70 -23.67
N GLN A 226 -19.64 9.63 -23.60
CA GLN A 226 -18.93 9.23 -22.39
C GLN A 226 -17.97 10.31 -21.90
N LEU A 227 -17.23 10.95 -22.81
CA LEU A 227 -16.35 12.04 -22.47
C LEU A 227 -17.09 13.26 -21.91
N ASN A 228 -18.24 13.64 -22.52
CA ASN A 228 -19.05 14.74 -21.99
C ASN A 228 -19.60 14.42 -20.59
N GLN A 229 -19.98 13.17 -20.35
CA GLN A 229 -20.42 12.71 -19.03
C GLN A 229 -19.29 12.80 -18.00
N ASN A 230 -18.08 12.35 -18.37
CA ASN A 230 -16.89 12.45 -17.51
C ASN A 230 -16.55 13.90 -17.17
N ILE A 231 -16.53 14.79 -18.16
CA ILE A 231 -16.28 16.20 -17.95
C ILE A 231 -17.32 16.81 -17.00
N ALA A 232 -18.58 16.52 -17.19
CA ALA A 232 -19.65 17.03 -16.33
C ALA A 232 -19.51 16.49 -14.89
N MET A 233 -19.16 15.21 -14.74
CA MET A 233 -18.96 14.59 -13.43
C MET A 233 -17.75 15.14 -12.71
N PHE A 234 -16.62 15.25 -13.39
CA PHE A 234 -15.39 15.78 -12.78
C PHE A 234 -15.53 17.26 -12.39
N ARG A 235 -16.19 18.08 -13.20
CA ARG A 235 -16.54 19.45 -12.82
C ARG A 235 -17.40 19.50 -11.56
N TRP A 236 -18.36 18.62 -11.44
CA TRP A 236 -19.21 18.55 -10.27
C TRP A 236 -18.39 18.15 -9.04
N ILE A 237 -17.52 17.12 -9.14
CA ILE A 237 -16.65 16.69 -8.05
C ILE A 237 -15.76 17.84 -7.59
N THR A 238 -15.06 18.51 -8.50
CA THR A 238 -14.13 19.60 -8.16
C THR A 238 -14.85 20.82 -7.57
N HIS A 239 -16.06 21.13 -8.03
CA HIS A 239 -16.88 22.19 -7.45
C HIS A 239 -17.36 21.83 -6.03
N GLU A 240 -17.83 20.62 -5.80
CA GLU A 240 -18.26 20.13 -4.48
C GLU A 240 -17.08 20.03 -3.51
N ALA A 241 -15.89 19.70 -4.00
CA ALA A 241 -14.67 19.72 -3.22
C ALA A 241 -14.29 21.17 -2.81
N ASP A 242 -14.28 22.10 -3.76
CA ASP A 242 -13.90 23.51 -3.49
C ASP A 242 -14.82 24.17 -2.48
N ARG A 243 -16.12 23.99 -2.56
CA ARG A 243 -17.06 24.56 -1.57
C ARG A 243 -16.89 23.97 -0.17
N ARG A 244 -16.23 22.81 -0.04
CA ARG A 244 -15.82 22.17 1.23
C ARG A 244 -14.40 22.51 1.65
N GLY A 245 -13.72 23.39 0.93
CA GLY A 245 -12.33 23.76 1.21
C GLY A 245 -11.31 22.69 0.84
N ILE A 246 -11.66 21.78 -0.07
CA ILE A 246 -10.83 20.65 -0.48
C ILE A 246 -10.22 20.93 -1.84
N TRP A 247 -8.88 20.89 -1.93
CA TRP A 247 -8.14 20.88 -3.18
C TRP A 247 -8.20 19.50 -3.83
N VAL A 248 -8.55 19.43 -5.10
CA VAL A 248 -8.34 18.22 -5.90
C VAL A 248 -6.98 18.31 -6.58
N LEU A 249 -6.12 17.33 -6.34
CA LEU A 249 -4.82 17.19 -6.99
C LEU A 249 -4.87 15.98 -7.91
N GLN A 250 -4.82 16.22 -9.23
CA GLN A 250 -4.82 15.17 -10.24
C GLN A 250 -3.41 14.64 -10.43
N GLY A 251 -3.20 13.37 -10.06
CA GLY A 251 -1.97 12.65 -10.29
C GLY A 251 -1.87 12.07 -11.70
N PHE A 252 -0.68 12.08 -12.28
CA PHE A 252 -0.35 11.36 -13.49
C PHE A 252 1.14 10.99 -13.54
N TYR A 253 1.43 9.94 -14.32
CA TYR A 253 2.76 9.36 -14.39
C TYR A 253 3.59 9.97 -15.50
N ASN A 254 4.87 10.01 -15.31
CA ASN A 254 5.96 10.19 -16.31
C ASN A 254 5.49 10.85 -17.62
N ILE A 255 5.88 10.24 -18.73
CA ILE A 255 5.40 10.59 -20.07
C ILE A 255 4.48 9.45 -20.54
N HIS A 256 3.25 9.43 -20.01
CA HIS A 256 2.19 8.57 -20.50
C HIS A 256 1.39 9.29 -21.58
N LEU A 257 1.03 8.58 -22.62
CA LEU A 257 0.24 9.05 -23.73
C LEU A 257 -1.08 8.27 -23.79
N SER A 258 -2.10 8.80 -24.43
CA SER A 258 -3.26 7.96 -24.72
C SER A 258 -2.87 6.82 -25.66
N HIS A 259 -3.46 5.64 -25.50
CA HIS A 259 -3.15 4.48 -26.35
C HIS A 259 -3.44 4.75 -27.84
N THR A 260 -4.50 5.49 -28.12
CA THR A 260 -4.89 5.86 -29.49
C THR A 260 -3.94 6.86 -30.12
N PHE A 261 -3.47 7.85 -29.35
CA PHE A 261 -2.45 8.79 -29.79
C PHE A 261 -1.11 8.10 -30.04
N ALA A 262 -0.65 7.28 -29.10
CA ALA A 262 0.61 6.55 -29.23
C ALA A 262 0.60 5.66 -30.49
N ARG A 263 -0.49 4.96 -30.74
CA ARG A 263 -0.68 4.10 -31.92
C ARG A 263 -0.69 4.91 -33.22
N ALA A 264 -1.40 6.06 -33.24
CA ALA A 264 -1.48 6.91 -34.42
C ALA A 264 -0.11 7.47 -34.84
N HIS A 265 0.78 7.66 -33.87
CA HIS A 265 2.12 8.23 -34.10
C HIS A 265 3.25 7.20 -34.01
N ASN A 266 2.93 5.92 -33.93
CA ASN A 266 3.91 4.82 -33.78
C ASN A 266 4.90 5.05 -32.63
N LEU A 267 4.36 5.46 -31.47
CA LEU A 267 5.10 5.68 -30.23
C LEU A 267 4.70 4.62 -29.18
N PRO A 268 5.60 4.26 -28.26
CA PRO A 268 5.19 3.61 -27.03
C PRO A 268 4.26 4.56 -26.25
N TYR A 269 3.27 4.02 -25.58
CA TYR A 269 2.41 4.87 -24.73
C TYR A 269 3.09 5.32 -23.43
N HIS A 270 4.14 4.61 -23.00
CA HIS A 270 5.06 5.01 -21.92
C HIS A 270 6.42 5.37 -22.52
N LEU A 271 6.84 6.61 -22.36
CA LEU A 271 8.12 7.10 -22.87
C LEU A 271 9.13 7.28 -21.72
N SER A 272 10.36 6.84 -21.95
CA SER A 272 11.48 7.03 -21.01
C SER A 272 12.21 8.38 -21.18
N ALA A 273 11.91 9.11 -22.24
CA ALA A 273 12.47 10.44 -22.51
C ALA A 273 11.48 11.30 -23.29
N PRO A 274 11.54 12.65 -23.13
CA PRO A 274 10.74 13.58 -23.91
C PRO A 274 11.02 13.47 -25.39
N THR A 275 9.97 13.58 -26.21
CA THR A 275 10.09 13.83 -27.65
C THR A 275 9.38 15.15 -27.96
N PRO A 276 9.75 15.86 -29.06
CA PRO A 276 9.09 17.12 -29.41
C PRO A 276 7.56 16.99 -29.52
N LEU A 277 7.08 15.87 -30.06
CA LEU A 277 5.64 15.60 -30.20
C LEU A 277 4.98 15.35 -28.84
N ALA A 278 5.56 14.51 -27.98
CA ALA A 278 5.03 14.23 -26.66
C ALA A 278 5.03 15.48 -25.78
N THR A 279 6.09 16.30 -25.87
CA THR A 279 6.17 17.60 -25.17
C THR A 279 5.05 18.55 -25.64
N ALA A 280 4.83 18.68 -26.94
CA ALA A 280 3.79 19.56 -27.49
C ALA A 280 2.37 19.06 -27.15
N TYR A 281 2.16 17.75 -27.21
CA TYR A 281 0.90 17.10 -26.81
C TYR A 281 0.59 17.34 -25.33
N THR A 282 1.54 17.03 -24.47
CA THR A 282 1.33 17.13 -23.00
C THR A 282 1.18 18.59 -22.57
N ARG A 283 1.99 19.50 -23.09
CA ARG A 283 1.82 20.95 -22.83
C ARG A 283 0.42 21.42 -23.18
N TYR A 284 -0.08 21.03 -24.37
CA TYR A 284 -1.43 21.37 -24.79
C TYR A 284 -2.50 20.71 -23.90
N ALA A 285 -2.35 19.43 -23.57
CA ALA A 285 -3.30 18.72 -22.72
C ALA A 285 -3.35 19.33 -21.30
N VAL A 286 -2.21 19.71 -20.74
CA VAL A 286 -2.14 20.40 -19.43
C VAL A 286 -2.77 21.78 -19.50
N SER A 287 -2.54 22.55 -20.59
CA SER A 287 -3.19 23.86 -20.79
C SER A 287 -4.72 23.71 -20.82
N GLU A 288 -5.23 22.77 -21.60
CA GLU A 288 -6.67 22.49 -21.66
C GLU A 288 -7.24 22.01 -20.30
N PHE A 289 -6.44 21.23 -19.53
CA PHE A 289 -6.82 20.77 -18.21
C PHE A 289 -7.01 21.95 -17.23
N ILE A 290 -6.05 22.85 -17.13
CA ILE A 290 -6.14 24.05 -16.30
C ILE A 290 -7.29 24.96 -16.75
N ARG A 291 -7.46 25.13 -18.06
CA ARG A 291 -8.56 25.93 -18.62
C ARG A 291 -9.93 25.34 -18.28
N GLN A 292 -10.06 24.02 -18.28
CA GLN A 292 -11.29 23.29 -18.01
C GLN A 292 -11.61 23.21 -16.51
N TYR A 293 -10.57 23.12 -15.67
CA TYR A 293 -10.64 22.86 -14.23
C TYR A 293 -9.69 23.79 -13.45
N PRO A 294 -10.00 25.10 -13.38
CA PRO A 294 -9.09 26.09 -12.79
C PRO A 294 -8.88 25.94 -11.28
N ASN A 295 -9.70 25.12 -10.61
CA ASN A 295 -9.65 24.82 -9.19
C ASN A 295 -8.95 23.47 -8.88
N VAL A 296 -8.20 22.90 -9.81
CA VAL A 296 -7.47 21.63 -9.66
C VAL A 296 -5.97 21.88 -9.74
N GLY A 297 -5.22 21.26 -8.81
CA GLY A 297 -3.77 21.18 -8.87
C GLY A 297 -3.30 19.88 -9.53
N LEU A 298 -1.98 19.76 -9.67
CA LEU A 298 -1.35 18.60 -10.31
C LEU A 298 -0.44 17.87 -9.34
N MET A 299 -0.36 16.54 -9.46
CA MET A 299 0.62 15.73 -8.78
C MET A 299 1.42 14.92 -9.79
N MET A 300 2.73 15.16 -9.83
CA MET A 300 3.63 14.59 -10.83
C MET A 300 4.41 13.42 -10.28
N THR A 301 4.32 12.27 -10.93
CA THR A 301 5.22 11.14 -10.72
C THR A 301 6.20 11.07 -11.88
N LEU A 302 7.42 11.55 -11.67
CA LEU A 302 8.45 11.68 -12.73
C LEU A 302 9.31 10.43 -12.88
N GLY A 303 9.48 9.66 -11.78
CA GLY A 303 10.34 8.49 -11.76
C GLY A 303 9.72 7.24 -12.39
N GLU A 304 10.40 6.12 -12.21
CA GLU A 304 10.07 4.76 -12.67
C GLU A 304 10.42 4.48 -14.14
N ALA A 305 9.90 5.24 -15.12
CA ALA A 305 10.27 5.06 -16.53
C ALA A 305 11.18 6.19 -17.05
N LEU A 306 10.89 7.43 -16.64
CA LEU A 306 11.69 8.59 -17.03
C LEU A 306 13.05 8.56 -16.32
N SER A 307 14.13 8.76 -17.08
CA SER A 307 15.46 8.89 -16.47
C SER A 307 15.47 10.03 -15.44
N PRO A 308 16.01 9.82 -14.22
CA PRO A 308 15.89 10.77 -13.11
C PRO A 308 16.32 12.21 -13.45
N HIS A 309 17.34 12.39 -14.28
CA HIS A 309 17.83 13.71 -14.69
C HIS A 309 16.93 14.44 -15.72
N LEU A 310 16.01 13.74 -16.36
CA LEU A 310 15.06 14.33 -17.33
C LEU A 310 13.81 14.90 -16.67
N GLY A 311 13.58 14.63 -15.39
CA GLY A 311 12.41 15.13 -14.67
C GLY A 311 12.32 16.65 -14.65
N ALA A 312 13.45 17.34 -14.45
CA ALA A 312 13.52 18.80 -14.49
C ALA A 312 13.15 19.35 -15.87
N GLN A 313 13.69 18.76 -16.94
CA GLN A 313 13.36 19.14 -18.32
C GLN A 313 11.88 18.95 -18.62
N TRP A 314 11.30 17.81 -18.24
CA TRP A 314 9.89 17.52 -18.48
C TRP A 314 8.96 18.53 -17.81
N LEU A 315 9.25 18.90 -16.55
CA LEU A 315 8.48 19.94 -15.86
C LEU A 315 8.62 21.30 -16.50
N THR A 316 9.84 21.71 -16.85
CA THR A 316 10.11 23.08 -17.35
C THR A 316 9.75 23.27 -18.82
N GLU A 317 9.70 22.23 -19.65
CA GLU A 317 9.39 22.31 -21.06
C GLU A 317 7.95 21.92 -21.43
N ALA A 318 7.31 21.03 -20.65
CA ALA A 318 5.95 20.55 -20.93
C ALA A 318 4.93 21.01 -19.89
N ILE A 319 5.13 20.64 -18.62
CA ILE A 319 4.09 20.76 -17.60
C ILE A 319 3.87 22.21 -17.18
N ILE A 320 4.90 22.88 -16.69
CA ILE A 320 4.80 24.30 -16.21
C ILE A 320 4.38 25.23 -17.36
N PRO A 321 4.95 25.14 -18.57
CA PRO A 321 4.44 25.92 -19.69
C PRO A 321 2.98 25.66 -20.00
N GLY A 322 2.52 24.42 -19.94
CA GLY A 322 1.11 24.08 -20.13
C GLY A 322 0.22 24.71 -19.05
N VAL A 323 0.61 24.64 -17.78
CA VAL A 323 -0.12 25.31 -16.69
C VAL A 323 -0.19 26.82 -16.95
N LYS A 324 0.92 27.46 -17.29
CA LYS A 324 0.99 28.92 -17.55
C LYS A 324 0.18 29.34 -18.77
N ASP A 325 0.17 28.54 -19.83
CA ASP A 325 -0.67 28.80 -21.00
C ASP A 325 -2.16 28.79 -20.60
N GLY A 326 -2.61 27.81 -19.85
CA GLY A 326 -3.99 27.73 -19.34
C GLY A 326 -4.34 28.87 -18.38
N MET A 327 -3.44 29.24 -17.49
CA MET A 327 -3.61 30.39 -16.59
C MET A 327 -3.75 31.70 -17.36
N LEU A 328 -2.90 31.90 -18.38
CA LEU A 328 -2.94 33.12 -19.20
C LEU A 328 -4.29 33.29 -19.90
N GLU A 329 -4.81 32.22 -20.49
CA GLU A 329 -6.11 32.25 -21.18
C GLU A 329 -7.28 32.58 -20.22
N LEU A 330 -7.18 32.19 -18.95
CA LEU A 330 -8.17 32.47 -17.92
C LEU A 330 -7.95 33.78 -17.16
N GLY A 331 -6.83 34.46 -17.39
CA GLY A 331 -6.44 35.63 -16.60
C GLY A 331 -6.14 35.32 -15.13
N MET A 332 -5.74 34.09 -14.82
CA MET A 332 -5.38 33.66 -13.46
C MET A 332 -4.06 34.27 -13.02
N THR A 333 -4.05 34.79 -11.79
CA THR A 333 -2.86 35.40 -11.15
C THR A 333 -2.22 34.47 -10.12
N SER A 334 -2.97 33.49 -9.59
CA SER A 334 -2.49 32.54 -8.61
C SER A 334 -2.14 31.22 -9.28
N GLU A 335 -0.94 30.74 -9.05
CA GLU A 335 -0.47 29.46 -9.57
C GLU A 335 -1.17 28.29 -8.86
N PRO A 336 -1.81 27.33 -9.60
CA PRO A 336 -2.29 26.10 -9.01
C PRO A 336 -1.16 25.30 -8.35
N PRO A 337 -1.42 24.53 -7.28
CA PRO A 337 -0.37 23.73 -6.66
C PRO A 337 0.11 22.61 -7.59
N ILE A 338 1.44 22.43 -7.63
CA ILE A 338 2.09 21.29 -8.27
C ILE A 338 2.86 20.51 -7.21
N VAL A 339 2.49 19.26 -6.98
CA VAL A 339 3.19 18.35 -6.09
C VAL A 339 4.08 17.43 -6.92
N VAL A 340 5.38 17.41 -6.63
CA VAL A 340 6.35 16.54 -7.29
C VAL A 340 6.71 15.37 -6.36
N ARG A 341 6.44 14.15 -6.82
CA ARG A 341 6.80 12.94 -6.09
C ARG A 341 8.27 12.59 -6.31
N ALA A 342 9.03 12.49 -5.23
CA ALA A 342 10.47 12.29 -5.26
C ALA A 342 10.93 10.82 -5.52
N HIS A 343 9.98 9.88 -5.70
CA HIS A 343 10.31 8.47 -5.97
C HIS A 343 11.01 8.33 -7.32
N ALA A 344 12.14 7.64 -7.34
CA ALA A 344 12.99 7.42 -8.53
C ALA A 344 13.28 8.72 -9.32
N THR A 345 13.40 9.86 -8.64
CA THR A 345 13.54 11.20 -9.23
C THR A 345 14.70 11.94 -8.58
N ASP A 346 15.51 12.64 -9.37
CA ASP A 346 16.46 13.61 -8.85
C ASP A 346 15.70 14.89 -8.44
N ILE A 347 15.15 14.86 -7.22
CA ILE A 347 14.27 15.92 -6.74
C ILE A 347 15.02 17.24 -6.53
N ASP A 348 16.31 17.19 -6.23
CA ASP A 348 17.11 18.39 -6.01
C ASP A 348 17.32 19.14 -7.32
N ALA A 349 17.69 18.44 -8.39
CA ALA A 349 17.77 19.01 -9.73
C ALA A 349 16.41 19.53 -10.20
N VAL A 350 15.33 18.82 -9.91
CA VAL A 350 13.96 19.26 -10.23
C VAL A 350 13.64 20.56 -9.50
N MET A 351 13.81 20.63 -8.18
CA MET A 351 13.47 21.82 -7.42
C MET A 351 14.34 23.02 -7.78
N GLN A 352 15.62 22.79 -8.06
CA GLN A 352 16.53 23.85 -8.54
C GLN A 352 16.06 24.45 -9.88
N ALA A 353 15.58 23.63 -10.80
CA ALA A 353 15.09 24.08 -12.12
C ALA A 353 13.71 24.73 -12.06
N VAL A 354 12.82 24.25 -11.19
CA VAL A 354 11.41 24.62 -11.16
C VAL A 354 11.16 25.88 -10.33
N LYS A 355 11.77 26.03 -9.15
CA LYS A 355 11.53 27.18 -8.25
C LYS A 355 11.71 28.58 -8.91
N PRO A 356 12.67 28.80 -9.80
CA PRO A 356 12.80 30.08 -10.47
C PRO A 356 11.66 30.42 -11.42
N VAL A 357 10.91 29.43 -11.88
CA VAL A 357 9.88 29.58 -12.91
C VAL A 357 8.46 29.30 -12.42
N TYR A 358 8.32 28.64 -11.26
CA TYR A 358 7.03 28.33 -10.66
C TYR A 358 7.14 28.32 -9.15
N SER A 359 6.33 29.13 -8.47
CA SER A 359 6.46 29.35 -7.03
C SER A 359 5.66 28.37 -6.17
N ASN A 360 4.51 27.88 -6.66
CA ASN A 360 3.63 27.00 -5.92
C ASN A 360 3.92 25.52 -6.22
N VAL A 361 5.13 25.09 -5.82
CA VAL A 361 5.61 23.71 -6.01
C VAL A 361 6.00 23.08 -4.69
N ASP A 362 5.48 21.89 -4.45
CA ASP A 362 5.67 21.09 -3.26
C ASP A 362 6.31 19.74 -3.59
N THR A 363 6.87 19.08 -2.59
CA THR A 363 7.49 17.75 -2.77
C THR A 363 6.77 16.69 -1.93
N MET A 364 6.80 15.44 -2.42
CA MET A 364 6.20 14.31 -1.74
C MET A 364 7.13 13.09 -1.79
N TRP A 365 7.27 12.37 -0.68
CA TRP A 365 8.00 11.10 -0.67
C TRP A 365 7.36 10.08 0.26
N LYS A 366 7.56 8.77 -0.05
CA LYS A 366 7.09 7.64 0.75
C LYS A 366 7.70 7.67 2.14
N TRP A 367 6.86 7.55 3.19
CA TRP A 367 7.29 7.62 4.58
C TRP A 367 8.07 6.38 5.01
N ASN A 368 7.47 5.19 4.89
CA ASN A 368 8.07 3.90 5.17
C ASN A 368 8.13 3.02 3.91
N GLY A 369 8.61 3.54 2.81
CA GLY A 369 8.58 2.83 1.54
C GLY A 369 7.16 2.59 1.04
N GLU A 370 6.73 1.34 0.94
CA GLU A 370 5.39 0.96 0.48
C GLU A 370 4.59 0.22 1.58
N SER A 371 4.87 0.54 2.83
CA SER A 371 4.29 -0.10 4.00
C SER A 371 4.08 0.92 5.12
N LEU A 372 3.58 0.48 6.26
CA LEU A 372 3.57 1.23 7.50
C LEU A 372 4.29 0.39 8.55
N THR A 373 5.51 0.79 8.92
CA THR A 373 6.42 -0.03 9.72
C THR A 373 6.87 0.64 11.00
N TRP A 374 6.99 1.95 11.00
CA TRP A 374 7.48 2.68 12.15
C TRP A 374 6.95 4.11 12.18
N THR A 375 6.70 4.62 13.37
CA THR A 375 6.27 6.02 13.57
C THR A 375 7.36 7.05 13.29
N ASN A 376 8.60 6.60 13.06
CA ASN A 376 9.76 7.46 12.81
C ASN A 376 10.56 6.93 11.60
N ILE A 377 11.63 7.63 11.28
CA ILE A 377 12.62 7.26 10.26
C ILE A 377 14.00 7.67 10.75
N ARG A 378 15.05 7.08 10.18
CA ARG A 378 16.45 7.37 10.54
C ARG A 378 17.38 7.25 9.35
N GLY A 379 18.67 7.58 9.58
CA GLY A 379 19.72 7.44 8.58
C GLY A 379 19.43 8.20 7.28
N PRO A 380 19.81 7.66 6.12
CA PRO A 380 19.69 8.35 4.83
C PRO A 380 18.25 8.78 4.48
N ILE A 381 17.23 8.06 4.96
CA ILE A 381 15.84 8.41 4.72
C ILE A 381 15.46 9.69 5.46
N LEU A 382 15.86 9.81 6.73
CA LEU A 382 15.67 11.03 7.51
C LEU A 382 16.41 12.22 6.89
N ASP A 383 17.66 12.03 6.46
CA ASP A 383 18.44 13.08 5.85
C ASP A 383 17.81 13.57 4.56
N ARG A 384 17.30 12.65 3.75
CA ARG A 384 16.55 12.98 2.52
C ARG A 384 15.30 13.82 2.81
N PHE A 385 14.51 13.48 3.81
CA PHE A 385 13.34 14.29 4.19
C PHE A 385 13.76 15.68 4.67
N LYS A 386 14.85 15.82 5.43
CA LYS A 386 15.37 17.13 5.85
C LYS A 386 15.79 17.99 4.66
N ASP A 387 16.46 17.38 3.67
CA ASP A 387 16.85 18.09 2.44
C ASP A 387 15.62 18.56 1.66
N MET A 388 14.62 17.72 1.53
CA MET A 388 13.36 18.10 0.88
C MET A 388 12.66 19.24 1.64
N VAL A 389 12.59 19.19 2.97
CA VAL A 389 12.01 20.25 3.80
C VAL A 389 12.76 21.58 3.60
N ALA A 390 14.07 21.55 3.50
CA ALA A 390 14.88 22.75 3.27
C ALA A 390 14.69 23.34 1.86
N ASN A 391 14.33 22.51 0.88
CA ASN A 391 14.31 22.88 -0.53
C ASN A 391 12.92 23.01 -1.16
N SER A 392 11.82 22.75 -0.45
CA SER A 392 10.43 22.89 -0.95
C SER A 392 9.60 23.85 -0.11
N ASN A 393 8.43 24.27 -0.62
CA ASN A 393 7.49 25.05 0.16
C ASN A 393 6.79 24.19 1.20
N ILE A 394 6.29 23.04 0.76
CA ILE A 394 5.68 22.01 1.60
C ILE A 394 6.31 20.67 1.22
N THR A 395 6.75 19.92 2.22
CA THR A 395 7.11 18.51 2.08
C THR A 395 5.98 17.65 2.60
N ILE A 396 5.54 16.69 1.79
CA ILE A 396 4.41 15.81 2.06
C ILE A 396 4.92 14.40 2.34
N ALA A 397 4.58 13.85 3.51
CA ALA A 397 4.79 12.44 3.79
C ALA A 397 3.69 11.61 3.09
N ASN A 398 4.09 10.68 2.26
CA ASN A 398 3.19 9.76 1.58
C ASN A 398 3.09 8.45 2.36
N ILE A 399 1.95 8.22 2.99
CA ILE A 399 1.58 6.95 3.61
C ILE A 399 1.10 6.03 2.48
N HIS A 400 2.06 5.35 1.89
CA HIS A 400 1.91 4.59 0.65
C HIS A 400 1.67 3.11 0.96
N LEU A 401 0.42 2.73 1.10
CA LEU A 401 0.05 1.34 1.34
C LEU A 401 -0.28 0.64 0.03
N LEU A 402 0.35 -0.50 -0.20
CA LEU A 402 0.04 -1.37 -1.32
C LEU A 402 -0.31 -2.76 -0.81
N SER A 403 -1.47 -2.91 -0.19
CA SER A 403 -2.00 -4.15 0.39
C SER A 403 -1.28 -4.67 1.65
N ASN A 404 -0.40 -3.89 2.25
CA ASN A 404 0.45 -4.36 3.36
C ASN A 404 -0.34 -4.67 4.64
N LEU A 405 -1.43 -3.96 4.90
CA LEU A 405 -2.29 -4.11 6.09
C LEU A 405 -3.61 -4.83 5.77
N GLU A 406 -3.86 -5.15 4.49
CA GLU A 406 -5.05 -5.90 4.09
C GLU A 406 -5.03 -7.33 4.62
N PRO A 407 -6.22 -7.96 4.76
CA PRO A 407 -7.55 -7.38 4.61
C PRO A 407 -8.17 -6.96 5.94
N PHE A 408 -7.46 -7.18 7.05
CA PHE A 408 -7.98 -7.00 8.40
C PHE A 408 -8.28 -5.53 8.70
N ARG A 409 -9.17 -5.31 9.68
CA ARG A 409 -9.39 -3.97 10.21
C ARG A 409 -8.14 -3.50 10.93
N TRP A 410 -7.72 -2.31 10.60
CA TRP A 410 -6.54 -1.70 11.21
C TRP A 410 -6.83 -0.26 11.63
N GLY A 411 -6.35 0.13 12.79
CA GLY A 411 -6.48 1.49 13.28
C GLY A 411 -5.94 1.63 14.70
N ASP A 412 -4.68 2.03 14.81
CA ASP A 412 -4.05 2.42 16.05
C ASP A 412 -3.92 3.95 16.09
N PRO A 413 -4.77 4.64 16.89
CA PRO A 413 -4.76 6.09 16.97
C PRO A 413 -3.46 6.66 17.53
N ASP A 414 -2.84 6.01 18.51
CA ASP A 414 -1.58 6.51 19.09
C ASP A 414 -0.41 6.34 18.11
N PHE A 415 -0.34 5.24 17.37
CA PHE A 415 0.65 5.06 16.31
C PHE A 415 0.57 6.20 15.28
N ILE A 416 -0.64 6.53 14.81
CA ILE A 416 -0.84 7.62 13.85
C ILE A 416 -0.45 8.97 14.47
N ARG A 417 -0.83 9.20 15.74
CA ARG A 417 -0.47 10.42 16.48
C ARG A 417 1.05 10.58 16.58
N GLN A 418 1.76 9.53 16.98
CA GLN A 418 3.22 9.54 17.09
C GLN A 418 3.88 9.79 15.73
N THR A 419 3.33 9.21 14.67
CA THR A 419 3.80 9.46 13.30
C THR A 419 3.70 10.94 12.92
N VAL A 420 2.55 11.58 13.18
CA VAL A 420 2.38 13.00 12.86
C VAL A 420 3.24 13.92 13.76
N LEU A 421 3.46 13.57 15.03
CA LEU A 421 4.42 14.27 15.88
C LEU A 421 5.84 14.20 15.31
N ASN A 422 6.22 13.07 14.72
CA ASN A 422 7.51 12.97 14.02
C ASN A 422 7.55 13.80 12.73
N PHE A 423 6.43 13.92 11.99
CA PHE A 423 6.36 14.86 10.86
C PHE A 423 6.67 16.29 11.30
N GLN A 424 6.05 16.76 12.37
CA GLN A 424 6.31 18.12 12.90
C GLN A 424 7.79 18.28 13.30
N ARG A 425 8.38 17.27 13.98
CA ARG A 425 9.79 17.32 14.41
C ARG A 425 10.75 17.44 13.23
N ILE A 426 10.46 16.81 12.10
CA ILE A 426 11.28 16.86 10.88
C ILE A 426 11.01 18.13 10.09
N GLY A 427 9.84 18.75 10.24
CA GLY A 427 9.39 19.91 9.46
C GLY A 427 8.52 19.57 8.26
N ILE A 428 8.01 18.32 8.20
CA ILE A 428 7.04 17.89 7.19
C ILE A 428 5.70 18.61 7.47
N GLN A 429 5.12 19.19 6.44
CA GLN A 429 3.93 20.04 6.55
C GLN A 429 2.72 19.49 5.82
N GLY A 430 2.83 18.31 5.22
CA GLY A 430 1.72 17.69 4.51
C GLY A 430 1.70 16.18 4.67
N VAL A 431 0.51 15.60 4.52
CA VAL A 431 0.29 14.15 4.49
C VAL A 431 -0.61 13.76 3.33
N HIS A 432 -0.23 12.67 2.68
CA HIS A 432 -0.97 12.00 1.63
C HIS A 432 -1.18 10.55 2.08
N VAL A 433 -2.42 10.15 2.32
CA VAL A 433 -2.75 8.85 2.92
C VAL A 433 -3.52 7.99 1.91
N TYR A 434 -3.08 6.76 1.72
CA TYR A 434 -3.85 5.76 0.99
C TYR A 434 -4.95 5.18 1.88
N PRO A 435 -6.12 4.79 1.33
CA PRO A 435 -7.05 3.91 2.04
C PRO A 435 -6.39 2.56 2.31
N LEU A 436 -6.88 1.80 3.28
CA LEU A 436 -6.31 0.49 3.62
C LEU A 436 -6.34 -0.47 2.43
N ARG A 437 -7.40 -0.41 1.61
CA ARG A 437 -7.56 -1.20 0.39
C ARG A 437 -7.66 -0.26 -0.83
N TYR A 438 -6.53 0.18 -1.29
CA TYR A 438 -6.42 1.20 -2.35
C TYR A 438 -6.96 0.73 -3.71
N TRP A 439 -6.62 -0.52 -4.11
CA TRP A 439 -6.85 -1.00 -5.47
C TRP A 439 -8.30 -1.41 -5.76
N ASP A 440 -9.08 -1.67 -4.73
CA ASP A 440 -10.49 -2.07 -4.85
C ASP A 440 -11.45 -1.01 -4.28
N TRP A 441 -10.98 0.23 -4.19
CA TRP A 441 -11.79 1.34 -3.69
C TRP A 441 -13.16 1.45 -4.42
N PRO A 442 -14.28 1.65 -3.70
CA PRO A 442 -14.44 1.84 -2.25
C PRO A 442 -14.79 0.56 -1.47
N ASN A 443 -14.57 -0.61 -2.06
CA ASN A 443 -14.95 -1.90 -1.50
C ASN A 443 -13.90 -2.43 -0.49
N THR A 444 -14.36 -3.31 0.41
CA THR A 444 -13.49 -4.08 1.31
C THR A 444 -13.36 -5.53 0.83
N ALA A 445 -12.41 -6.26 1.41
CA ALA A 445 -12.26 -7.71 1.18
C ALA A 445 -13.31 -8.56 1.88
N ASP A 446 -14.11 -7.95 2.75
CA ASP A 446 -15.15 -8.68 3.50
C ASP A 446 -16.12 -9.44 2.59
N ASN A 447 -16.66 -10.53 3.11
CA ASN A 447 -17.73 -11.29 2.48
C ASN A 447 -18.99 -11.27 3.37
N PRO A 448 -20.08 -10.57 2.97
CA PRO A 448 -20.18 -9.71 1.78
C PRO A 448 -19.30 -8.46 1.90
N SER A 449 -18.94 -7.89 0.76
CA SER A 449 -18.15 -6.65 0.71
C SER A 449 -18.84 -5.49 1.39
N LEU A 450 -18.08 -4.71 2.16
CA LEU A 450 -18.51 -3.50 2.85
C LEU A 450 -17.91 -2.26 2.15
N ASN A 451 -18.38 -1.08 2.54
CA ASN A 451 -17.77 0.17 2.13
C ASN A 451 -16.66 0.57 3.10
N GLN A 452 -15.47 0.91 2.59
CA GLN A 452 -14.32 1.29 3.42
C GLN A 452 -14.61 2.50 4.33
N LEU A 453 -15.45 3.46 3.90
CA LEU A 453 -15.78 4.61 4.74
C LEU A 453 -16.49 4.20 6.04
N ASP A 454 -17.24 3.12 6.02
CA ASP A 454 -17.98 2.63 7.17
C ASP A 454 -17.15 1.65 8.01
N ARG A 455 -16.39 0.76 7.34
CA ARG A 455 -15.57 -0.24 8.01
C ARG A 455 -14.29 0.35 8.61
N ASP A 456 -13.55 1.12 7.81
CA ASP A 456 -12.22 1.63 8.17
C ASP A 456 -12.27 3.07 8.72
N TRP A 457 -13.39 3.43 9.36
CA TRP A 457 -13.65 4.79 9.86
C TRP A 457 -12.55 5.31 10.79
N ILE A 458 -11.97 4.45 11.63
CA ILE A 458 -10.91 4.82 12.56
C ILE A 458 -9.64 5.27 11.84
N TRP A 459 -9.31 4.62 10.71
CA TRP A 459 -8.20 5.00 9.85
C TRP A 459 -8.35 6.44 9.36
N PHE A 460 -9.50 6.78 8.81
CA PHE A 460 -9.77 8.11 8.27
C PHE A 460 -9.86 9.17 9.37
N ASP A 461 -10.57 8.86 10.46
CA ASP A 461 -10.77 9.78 11.57
C ASP A 461 -9.44 10.08 12.28
N ALA A 462 -8.58 9.10 12.49
CA ALA A 462 -7.29 9.29 13.18
C ALA A 462 -6.31 10.14 12.36
N TRP A 463 -6.14 9.83 11.07
CA TRP A 463 -5.28 10.67 10.22
C TRP A 463 -5.77 12.10 10.14
N GLY A 464 -7.08 12.33 9.99
CA GLY A 464 -7.64 13.68 9.97
C GLY A 464 -7.46 14.42 11.28
N ARG A 465 -7.76 13.75 12.39
CA ARG A 465 -7.65 14.32 13.73
C ARG A 465 -6.24 14.76 14.08
N TYR A 466 -5.26 13.90 13.80
CA TYR A 466 -3.87 14.20 14.17
C TYR A 466 -3.14 15.06 13.14
N ALA A 467 -3.49 14.99 11.87
CA ALA A 467 -3.01 15.96 10.88
C ALA A 467 -3.51 17.39 11.19
N TRP A 468 -4.66 17.50 11.84
CA TRP A 468 -5.16 18.77 12.36
C TRP A 468 -4.43 19.19 13.64
N ASN A 469 -4.37 18.33 14.68
CA ASN A 469 -3.68 18.65 15.92
C ASN A 469 -3.21 17.38 16.66
N PRO A 470 -1.94 16.95 16.55
CA PRO A 470 -1.39 15.80 17.26
C PRO A 470 -1.02 16.10 18.71
N ASN A 471 -0.97 17.40 19.12
CA ASN A 471 -0.51 17.85 20.43
C ASN A 471 -1.65 17.88 21.48
N ARG A 472 -2.70 17.11 21.25
CA ARG A 472 -3.81 16.99 22.21
C ARG A 472 -3.37 16.23 23.45
N ASP A 473 -4.02 16.52 24.58
CA ASP A 473 -3.77 15.81 25.85
C ASP A 473 -4.08 14.32 25.70
N VAL A 474 -3.16 13.46 26.11
CA VAL A 474 -3.25 12.00 25.94
C VAL A 474 -4.50 11.40 26.60
N GLN A 475 -4.82 11.84 27.82
CA GLN A 475 -5.99 11.33 28.54
C GLN A 475 -7.30 11.77 27.87
N SER A 476 -7.34 12.99 27.37
CA SER A 476 -8.48 13.50 26.59
C SER A 476 -8.66 12.74 25.28
N GLU A 477 -7.55 12.37 24.62
CA GLU A 477 -7.59 11.58 23.39
C GLU A 477 -8.09 10.16 23.65
N HIS A 478 -7.59 9.50 24.68
CA HIS A 478 -8.09 8.19 25.08
C HIS A 478 -9.62 8.24 25.33
N THR A 479 -10.09 9.21 26.15
CA THR A 479 -11.52 9.40 26.39
C THR A 479 -12.31 9.66 25.11
N TYR A 480 -11.77 10.45 24.18
CA TYR A 480 -12.38 10.69 22.89
C TYR A 480 -12.55 9.41 22.06
N TRP A 481 -11.51 8.59 21.97
CA TRP A 481 -11.59 7.36 21.20
C TRP A 481 -12.52 6.32 21.83
N VAL A 482 -12.45 6.16 23.15
CA VAL A 482 -13.41 5.32 23.88
C VAL A 482 -14.85 5.75 23.58
N GLN A 483 -15.13 7.06 23.57
CA GLN A 483 -16.46 7.55 23.25
C GLN A 483 -16.84 7.30 21.78
N ARG A 484 -15.92 7.43 20.82
CA ARG A 484 -16.16 7.12 19.42
C ARG A 484 -16.55 5.65 19.21
N PHE A 485 -15.88 4.73 19.89
CA PHE A 485 -16.28 3.32 19.89
C PHE A 485 -17.61 3.10 20.61
N ALA A 486 -17.84 3.76 21.74
CA ALA A 486 -19.10 3.66 22.48
C ALA A 486 -20.31 4.13 21.67
N GLU A 487 -20.19 5.20 20.89
CA GLU A 487 -21.24 5.66 19.98
C GLU A 487 -21.66 4.57 18.99
N ARG A 488 -20.70 3.80 18.50
CA ARG A 488 -20.91 2.72 17.55
C ARG A 488 -21.38 1.44 18.21
N PHE A 489 -20.75 1.02 19.29
CA PHE A 489 -20.99 -0.30 19.91
C PHE A 489 -21.87 -0.27 21.17
N GLY A 490 -22.22 0.92 21.68
CA GLY A 490 -23.34 1.13 22.62
C GLY A 490 -22.94 1.55 24.01
N THR A 491 -21.79 1.16 24.55
CA THR A 491 -21.36 1.50 25.92
C THR A 491 -19.90 1.94 25.97
N ALA A 492 -19.54 2.73 26.99
CA ALA A 492 -18.17 3.14 27.22
C ALA A 492 -17.24 1.94 27.54
N GLU A 493 -17.75 0.93 28.21
CA GLU A 493 -17.03 -0.29 28.54
C GLU A 493 -16.68 -1.08 27.27
N ALA A 494 -17.63 -1.24 26.34
CA ALA A 494 -17.35 -1.80 25.02
C ALA A 494 -16.33 -0.94 24.26
N GLY A 495 -16.44 0.40 24.36
CA GLY A 495 -15.51 1.34 23.73
C GLY A 495 -14.08 1.18 24.23
N GLU A 496 -13.89 1.04 25.55
CA GLU A 496 -12.58 0.84 26.16
C GLU A 496 -11.92 -0.44 25.67
N HIS A 497 -12.62 -1.56 25.76
CA HIS A 497 -12.11 -2.86 25.35
C HIS A 497 -11.81 -2.93 23.85
N LEU A 498 -12.67 -2.35 23.01
CA LEU A 498 -12.44 -2.38 21.55
C LEU A 498 -11.29 -1.45 21.12
N LEU A 499 -11.12 -0.29 21.76
CA LEU A 499 -9.95 0.56 21.54
C LEU A 499 -8.66 -0.20 21.89
N ASN A 500 -8.61 -0.81 23.07
CA ASN A 500 -7.46 -1.62 23.49
C ASN A 500 -7.18 -2.76 22.51
N ALA A 501 -8.21 -3.45 22.01
CA ALA A 501 -8.04 -4.52 21.03
C ALA A 501 -7.43 -4.00 19.72
N TYR A 502 -7.87 -2.84 19.24
CA TYR A 502 -7.32 -2.22 18.03
C TYR A 502 -5.87 -1.77 18.20
N GLU A 503 -5.53 -1.14 19.33
CA GLU A 503 -4.15 -0.71 19.60
C GLU A 503 -3.21 -1.90 19.76
N LEU A 504 -3.64 -2.95 20.47
CA LEU A 504 -2.86 -4.18 20.68
C LEU A 504 -2.65 -4.99 19.37
N SER A 505 -3.66 -5.07 18.51
CA SER A 505 -3.51 -5.73 17.21
C SER A 505 -2.81 -4.85 16.17
N GLY A 506 -2.99 -3.54 16.28
CA GLY A 506 -2.46 -2.55 15.35
C GLY A 506 -0.94 -2.50 15.30
N VAL A 507 -0.25 -2.88 16.38
CA VAL A 507 1.22 -2.92 16.40
C VAL A 507 1.81 -4.13 15.67
N CYS A 508 1.07 -5.24 15.49
CA CYS A 508 1.62 -6.51 14.99
C CYS A 508 2.22 -6.39 13.58
N ALA A 509 1.48 -5.87 12.60
CA ALA A 509 2.02 -5.71 11.25
C ALA A 509 3.17 -4.69 11.17
N PRO A 510 3.09 -3.49 11.79
CA PRO A 510 4.18 -2.52 11.81
C PRO A 510 5.45 -3.01 12.49
N SER A 511 5.36 -3.83 13.54
CA SER A 511 6.53 -4.37 14.26
C SER A 511 7.18 -5.53 13.52
N LEU A 512 6.37 -6.46 13.01
CA LEU A 512 6.82 -7.68 12.35
C LEU A 512 7.47 -7.39 10.99
N LEU A 513 6.82 -6.60 10.13
CA LEU A 513 7.28 -6.33 8.78
C LEU A 513 8.72 -5.79 8.70
N PRO A 514 9.17 -4.85 9.55
CA PRO A 514 10.55 -4.38 9.51
C PRO A 514 11.58 -5.38 10.02
N ARG A 515 11.20 -6.41 10.77
CA ARG A 515 12.14 -7.42 11.28
C ARG A 515 12.27 -8.64 10.38
N ILE A 516 11.18 -9.08 9.77
CA ILE A 516 11.17 -10.24 8.90
C ILE A 516 10.70 -9.95 7.47
N GLY A 517 10.26 -8.71 7.18
CA GLY A 517 9.84 -8.28 5.85
C GLY A 517 11.01 -8.24 4.87
N ILE A 518 10.98 -9.12 3.89
CA ILE A 518 12.10 -9.42 3.00
C ILE A 518 11.80 -9.24 1.52
N THR A 519 10.64 -8.69 1.20
CA THR A 519 10.31 -8.38 -0.18
C THR A 519 10.88 -7.05 -0.63
N GLU A 520 11.15 -6.94 -1.90
CA GLU A 520 11.69 -5.75 -2.55
C GLU A 520 10.80 -4.51 -2.30
N GLY A 521 11.43 -3.41 -1.91
CA GLY A 521 10.71 -2.14 -1.70
C GLY A 521 9.69 -2.16 -0.55
N ASN A 522 9.88 -3.00 0.47
CA ASN A 522 8.96 -3.15 1.61
C ASN A 522 7.54 -3.57 1.20
N ARG A 523 7.44 -4.37 0.15
CA ARG A 523 6.16 -4.77 -0.46
C ARG A 523 5.53 -6.00 0.15
N GLN A 524 6.05 -6.49 1.27
CA GLN A 524 5.48 -7.65 1.95
C GLN A 524 4.03 -7.37 2.37
N VAL A 525 3.17 -8.34 2.10
CA VAL A 525 1.79 -8.37 2.61
C VAL A 525 1.75 -9.17 3.89
N PHE A 526 1.34 -8.54 4.96
CA PHE A 526 1.30 -9.12 6.30
C PHE A 526 0.50 -10.43 6.36
N SER A 527 -0.66 -10.46 5.73
CA SER A 527 -1.60 -11.57 5.83
C SER A 527 -1.19 -12.84 5.07
N LEU A 528 -0.24 -12.74 4.14
CA LEU A 528 0.13 -13.90 3.31
C LEU A 528 1.02 -14.91 4.02
N GLY A 529 1.70 -14.54 5.09
CA GLY A 529 2.77 -15.34 5.66
C GLY A 529 4.07 -15.25 4.86
N MET A 530 5.00 -16.17 5.13
CA MET A 530 6.30 -16.29 4.46
C MET A 530 6.72 -17.73 4.31
N THR A 531 7.45 -18.04 3.22
CA THR A 531 8.14 -19.33 3.08
C THR A 531 9.43 -19.35 3.88
N MET A 532 9.93 -20.52 4.21
CA MET A 532 11.22 -20.70 4.88
C MET A 532 12.40 -20.12 4.08
N PRO A 533 12.49 -20.31 2.75
CA PRO A 533 13.52 -19.64 1.96
C PRO A 533 13.53 -18.13 2.10
N GLN A 534 12.35 -17.47 2.25
CA GLN A 534 12.27 -16.03 2.48
C GLN A 534 12.89 -15.63 3.82
N LEU A 535 12.77 -16.45 4.85
CA LEU A 535 13.33 -16.20 6.19
C LEU A 535 14.83 -16.49 6.26
N ILE A 536 15.27 -17.62 5.71
CA ILE A 536 16.67 -18.08 5.84
C ILE A 536 17.62 -17.47 4.81
N ASP A 537 17.10 -16.89 3.71
CA ASP A 537 17.91 -16.19 2.70
C ASP A 537 17.28 -14.83 2.31
N ALA A 538 17.17 -13.95 3.29
CA ALA A 538 16.57 -12.61 3.08
C ALA A 538 17.28 -11.81 1.98
N LYS A 539 18.58 -12.00 1.77
CA LYS A 539 19.36 -11.28 0.75
C LYS A 539 18.91 -11.61 -0.67
N ARG A 540 18.48 -12.84 -0.90
CA ARG A 540 17.91 -13.28 -2.18
C ARG A 540 16.64 -12.51 -2.56
N PHE A 541 15.84 -12.14 -1.56
CA PHE A 541 14.52 -11.52 -1.76
C PHE A 541 14.55 -9.99 -1.59
N ASN A 542 15.41 -9.46 -0.74
CA ASN A 542 15.56 -8.01 -0.54
C ASN A 542 17.03 -7.57 -0.43
N PRO A 543 17.71 -7.37 -1.55
CA PRO A 543 19.11 -6.93 -1.52
C PRO A 543 19.27 -5.48 -1.06
N ALA A 544 18.24 -4.64 -1.14
CA ALA A 544 18.34 -3.21 -0.85
C ALA A 544 18.41 -2.87 0.65
N GLN A 545 17.86 -3.72 1.52
CA GLN A 545 17.93 -3.64 2.98
C GLN A 545 17.48 -2.29 3.62
N THR A 546 16.80 -1.44 2.87
CA THR A 546 16.37 -0.10 3.35
C THR A 546 15.42 -0.18 4.53
N LEU A 547 14.62 -1.25 4.58
CA LEU A 547 13.71 -1.52 5.67
C LEU A 547 14.41 -1.56 7.02
N TRP A 548 15.51 -2.28 7.13
CA TRP A 548 16.26 -2.42 8.38
C TRP A 548 17.11 -1.19 8.73
N THR A 549 17.52 -0.41 7.75
CA THR A 549 18.45 0.70 7.94
C THR A 549 17.79 2.05 8.15
N GLY A 550 16.59 2.25 7.64
CA GLY A 550 15.91 3.56 7.65
C GLY A 550 14.48 3.56 8.18
N ASP A 551 13.69 2.54 7.81
CA ASP A 551 12.26 2.46 8.07
C ASP A 551 11.88 1.59 9.28
N ALA A 552 12.88 1.17 10.05
CA ALA A 552 12.72 0.34 11.23
C ALA A 552 13.51 0.91 12.42
N PRO A 553 13.09 0.64 13.67
CA PRO A 553 13.93 0.86 14.82
C PRO A 553 15.30 0.15 14.69
N PRO A 554 16.35 0.61 15.40
CA PRO A 554 17.61 -0.13 15.44
C PRO A 554 17.38 -1.57 15.91
N GLY A 555 18.00 -2.52 15.22
CA GLY A 555 17.86 -3.94 15.55
C GLY A 555 18.48 -4.83 14.49
N GLU A 556 18.36 -6.11 14.69
CA GLU A 556 18.98 -7.17 13.92
C GLU A 556 18.03 -7.74 12.86
N ARG A 557 18.62 -8.26 11.81
CA ARG A 557 17.95 -9.19 10.89
C ARG A 557 18.14 -10.61 11.42
N LEU A 558 17.38 -11.55 10.87
CA LEU A 558 17.46 -12.95 11.32
C LEU A 558 18.83 -13.57 11.04
N ASP A 559 19.48 -13.23 9.92
CA ASP A 559 20.82 -13.71 9.61
C ASP A 559 21.90 -13.13 10.55
N ASP A 560 21.77 -11.85 10.93
CA ASP A 560 22.66 -11.23 11.91
C ASP A 560 22.46 -11.85 13.31
N TYR A 561 21.18 -12.00 13.73
CA TYR A 561 20.80 -12.62 15.00
C TYR A 561 21.39 -14.04 15.16
N VAL A 562 21.20 -14.89 14.15
CA VAL A 562 21.68 -16.27 14.21
C VAL A 562 23.21 -16.35 14.18
N ALA A 563 23.88 -15.42 13.47
CA ALA A 563 25.34 -15.34 13.49
C ALA A 563 25.88 -15.00 14.89
N GLU A 564 25.24 -14.05 15.58
CA GLU A 564 25.58 -13.65 16.94
C GLU A 564 25.30 -14.77 17.93
N GLU A 565 24.16 -15.48 17.83
CA GLU A 565 23.87 -16.69 18.62
C GLU A 565 24.95 -17.78 18.44
N ALA A 566 25.31 -18.09 17.20
CA ALA A 566 26.32 -19.09 16.88
C ALA A 566 27.73 -18.70 17.42
N ALA A 567 28.01 -17.40 17.48
CA ALA A 567 29.25 -16.86 18.01
C ALA A 567 29.20 -16.62 19.52
N HIS A 568 28.07 -16.78 20.18
CA HIS A 568 27.80 -16.42 21.59
C HIS A 568 28.03 -14.92 21.85
N GLU A 569 27.68 -14.07 20.91
CA GLU A 569 27.77 -12.62 21.02
C GLU A 569 26.43 -12.01 21.50
N PRO A 570 26.47 -10.83 22.16
CA PRO A 570 25.27 -10.19 22.66
C PRO A 570 24.44 -9.56 21.54
N HIS A 571 23.11 -9.65 21.62
CA HIS A 571 22.17 -9.06 20.69
C HIS A 571 22.00 -7.55 20.87
N HIS A 572 21.61 -6.85 19.80
CA HIS A 572 21.51 -5.40 19.76
C HIS A 572 20.16 -4.90 19.23
N GLY A 573 19.45 -4.12 20.05
CA GLY A 573 18.20 -3.48 19.65
C GLY A 573 17.02 -4.46 19.57
N GLN A 574 16.16 -4.29 18.57
CA GLN A 574 15.06 -5.22 18.34
C GLN A 574 15.55 -6.48 17.60
N THR A 575 15.15 -7.64 18.07
CA THR A 575 15.49 -8.91 17.42
C THR A 575 14.26 -9.54 16.75
N PRO A 576 14.42 -10.33 15.69
CA PRO A 576 13.30 -11.00 15.02
C PRO A 576 12.52 -11.93 15.96
N ILE A 577 13.23 -12.72 16.79
CA ILE A 577 12.62 -13.62 17.76
C ILE A 577 11.84 -12.81 18.83
N GLY A 578 12.49 -11.79 19.41
CA GLY A 578 11.83 -10.96 20.44
C GLY A 578 10.61 -10.21 19.94
N ILE A 579 10.58 -9.79 18.66
CA ILE A 579 9.41 -9.15 18.05
C ILE A 579 8.30 -10.20 17.81
N ALA A 580 8.62 -11.37 17.28
CA ALA A 580 7.63 -12.43 17.09
C ALA A 580 6.95 -12.82 18.41
N ASP A 581 7.72 -12.98 19.50
CA ASP A 581 7.20 -13.24 20.84
C ASP A 581 6.29 -12.11 21.38
N ALA A 582 6.73 -10.86 21.17
CA ALA A 582 5.97 -9.68 21.59
C ALA A 582 4.63 -9.58 20.84
N ASP A 583 4.63 -9.86 19.53
CA ASP A 583 3.44 -9.79 18.68
C ASP A 583 2.44 -10.91 19.02
N VAL A 584 2.88 -12.12 19.33
CA VAL A 584 2.02 -13.18 19.87
C VAL A 584 1.39 -12.75 21.20
N THR A 585 2.19 -12.15 22.09
CA THR A 585 1.68 -11.65 23.37
C THR A 585 0.64 -10.53 23.18
N SER A 586 0.91 -9.59 22.28
CA SER A 586 0.04 -8.45 22.01
C SER A 586 -1.26 -8.91 21.34
N SER A 587 -1.18 -9.75 20.33
CA SER A 587 -2.36 -10.29 19.62
C SER A 587 -3.24 -11.15 20.53
N ALA A 588 -2.67 -11.96 21.45
CA ALA A 588 -3.43 -12.71 22.44
C ALA A 588 -4.22 -11.78 23.39
N LYS A 589 -3.59 -10.67 23.81
CA LYS A 589 -4.29 -9.66 24.61
C LYS A 589 -5.39 -8.96 23.81
N ALA A 590 -5.16 -8.67 22.51
CA ALA A 590 -6.18 -8.11 21.64
C ALA A 590 -7.43 -9.01 21.55
N VAL A 591 -7.24 -10.33 21.46
CA VAL A 591 -8.34 -11.30 21.51
C VAL A 591 -9.07 -11.22 22.87
N SER A 592 -8.33 -11.23 23.99
CA SER A 592 -8.90 -11.11 25.33
C SER A 592 -9.73 -9.84 25.51
N GLU A 593 -9.23 -8.71 25.05
CA GLU A 593 -9.95 -7.43 25.10
C GLU A 593 -11.21 -7.46 24.24
N ALA A 594 -11.12 -7.94 23.01
CA ALA A 594 -12.29 -8.08 22.15
C ALA A 594 -13.35 -9.04 22.74
N GLU A 595 -12.94 -10.13 23.39
CA GLU A 595 -13.86 -11.05 24.07
C GLU A 595 -14.50 -10.40 25.31
N ALA A 596 -13.74 -9.61 26.07
CA ALA A 596 -14.25 -8.88 27.23
C ALA A 596 -15.32 -7.86 26.85
N ALA A 597 -15.22 -7.23 25.68
CA ALA A 597 -16.23 -6.29 25.19
C ALA A 597 -17.62 -6.94 24.99
N ARG A 598 -17.68 -8.27 24.78
CA ARG A 598 -18.90 -8.98 24.37
C ARG A 598 -20.15 -8.64 25.21
N ALA A 599 -20.01 -8.61 26.52
CA ALA A 599 -21.13 -8.42 27.42
C ALA A 599 -21.69 -6.98 27.39
N SER A 600 -20.86 -6.02 26.97
CA SER A 600 -21.18 -4.59 26.99
C SER A 600 -21.50 -4.03 25.59
N VAL A 601 -21.27 -4.80 24.51
CA VAL A 601 -21.70 -4.44 23.15
C VAL A 601 -23.22 -4.56 23.02
N THR A 602 -23.89 -3.46 22.70
CA THR A 602 -25.35 -3.39 22.55
C THR A 602 -25.82 -2.91 21.16
N LYS A 603 -24.89 -2.43 20.33
CA LYS A 603 -25.13 -1.98 18.95
C LYS A 603 -24.12 -2.63 18.01
N ASP A 604 -24.41 -2.61 16.74
CA ASP A 604 -23.54 -3.06 15.65
C ASP A 604 -22.84 -4.42 15.93
N ILE A 605 -23.63 -5.37 16.45
CA ILE A 605 -23.15 -6.68 16.90
C ILE A 605 -22.45 -7.43 15.76
N THR A 606 -22.97 -7.30 14.54
CA THR A 606 -22.38 -7.94 13.35
C THR A 606 -20.97 -7.44 13.10
N GLU A 607 -20.74 -6.15 13.21
CA GLU A 607 -19.40 -5.57 13.05
C GLU A 607 -18.49 -5.95 14.21
N TYR A 608 -19.03 -5.99 15.43
CA TYR A 608 -18.29 -6.50 16.58
C TYR A 608 -17.82 -7.95 16.38
N ASP A 609 -18.71 -8.84 15.91
CA ASP A 609 -18.36 -10.24 15.64
C ASP A 609 -17.25 -10.34 14.57
N ARG A 610 -17.22 -9.43 13.59
CA ARG A 610 -16.15 -9.34 12.57
C ARG A 610 -14.83 -8.84 13.18
N ILE A 611 -14.88 -7.87 14.09
CA ILE A 611 -13.69 -7.38 14.80
C ILE A 611 -13.09 -8.51 15.64
N LEU A 612 -13.90 -9.23 16.41
CA LEU A 612 -13.43 -10.37 17.21
C LEU A 612 -12.79 -11.45 16.33
N ASN A 613 -13.41 -11.74 15.16
CA ASN A 613 -12.84 -12.68 14.20
C ASN A 613 -11.49 -12.20 13.66
N ASP A 614 -11.34 -10.91 13.36
CA ASP A 614 -10.07 -10.34 12.91
C ASP A 614 -8.98 -10.43 13.98
N MET A 615 -9.31 -10.15 15.26
CA MET A 615 -8.35 -10.31 16.36
C MET A 615 -7.85 -11.74 16.49
N ARG A 616 -8.75 -12.73 16.36
CA ARG A 616 -8.38 -14.16 16.37
C ARG A 616 -7.55 -14.53 15.15
N ALA A 617 -7.92 -14.06 13.96
CA ALA A 617 -7.16 -14.33 12.73
C ALA A 617 -5.74 -13.72 12.77
N ILE A 618 -5.61 -12.49 13.31
CA ILE A 618 -4.30 -11.86 13.53
C ILE A 618 -3.48 -12.68 14.53
N HIS A 619 -4.09 -13.19 15.60
CA HIS A 619 -3.38 -14.00 16.60
C HIS A 619 -2.85 -15.31 15.99
N GLU A 620 -3.66 -16.04 15.24
CA GLU A 620 -3.20 -17.26 14.55
C GLU A 620 -2.08 -16.94 13.55
N LEU A 621 -2.16 -15.81 12.87
CA LEU A 621 -1.10 -15.37 11.97
C LEU A 621 0.19 -15.05 12.74
N MET A 622 0.11 -14.46 13.94
CA MET A 622 1.30 -14.22 14.76
C MET A 622 1.91 -15.50 15.29
N LEU A 623 1.13 -16.49 15.70
CA LEU A 623 1.59 -17.84 16.06
C LEU A 623 2.31 -18.50 14.88
N PHE A 624 1.74 -18.44 13.68
CA PHE A 624 2.38 -18.90 12.46
C PHE A 624 3.76 -18.26 12.25
N TYR A 625 3.86 -16.95 12.35
CA TYR A 625 5.10 -16.23 12.13
C TYR A 625 6.14 -16.55 13.21
N GLN A 626 5.74 -16.62 14.49
CA GLN A 626 6.62 -16.99 15.59
C GLN A 626 7.21 -18.38 15.33
N ALA A 627 6.36 -19.38 15.13
CA ALA A 627 6.80 -20.75 14.92
C ALA A 627 7.73 -20.89 13.69
N LYS A 628 7.45 -20.16 12.61
CA LYS A 628 8.34 -20.16 11.42
C LYS A 628 9.66 -19.43 11.66
N THR A 629 9.65 -18.32 12.39
CA THR A 629 10.87 -17.56 12.70
C THR A 629 11.79 -18.36 13.61
N ASP A 630 11.24 -18.99 14.65
CA ASP A 630 11.98 -19.89 15.52
C ASP A 630 12.52 -21.13 14.78
N ALA A 631 11.73 -21.68 13.85
CA ALA A 631 12.20 -22.78 13.00
C ALA A 631 13.32 -22.33 12.08
N ALA A 632 13.26 -21.12 11.55
CA ALA A 632 14.29 -20.57 10.68
C ALA A 632 15.61 -20.33 11.44
N GLU A 633 15.53 -19.80 12.66
CA GLU A 633 16.69 -19.71 13.56
C GLU A 633 17.38 -21.08 13.71
N LEU A 634 16.62 -22.12 14.08
CA LEU A 634 17.14 -23.46 14.30
C LEU A 634 17.74 -24.09 13.02
N VAL A 635 17.09 -23.88 11.88
CA VAL A 635 17.64 -24.33 10.58
C VAL A 635 18.95 -23.63 10.27
N MET A 636 19.02 -22.32 10.49
CA MET A 636 20.23 -21.55 10.25
C MET A 636 21.35 -21.91 11.24
N LEU A 637 21.05 -22.15 12.53
CA LEU A 637 22.01 -22.67 13.53
C LEU A 637 22.58 -24.03 13.11
N TYR A 638 21.76 -24.93 12.55
CA TYR A 638 22.26 -26.17 11.97
C TYR A 638 23.32 -25.91 10.88
N GLY A 639 23.21 -24.82 10.13
CA GLY A 639 24.23 -24.43 9.17
C GLY A 639 25.60 -24.14 9.78
N TYR A 640 25.65 -23.69 11.03
CA TYR A 640 26.90 -23.42 11.76
C TYR A 640 27.47 -24.64 12.46
N ASP A 641 26.65 -25.41 13.18
CA ASP A 641 27.12 -26.47 14.09
C ASP A 641 26.83 -27.90 13.62
N HIS A 642 26.03 -28.06 12.55
CA HIS A 642 25.57 -29.37 12.03
C HIS A 642 24.84 -30.25 13.04
N ASN A 643 24.29 -29.67 14.09
CA ASN A 643 23.55 -30.41 15.12
C ASN A 643 22.11 -30.72 14.61
N ALA A 644 21.88 -31.98 14.22
CA ALA A 644 20.60 -32.43 13.73
C ALA A 644 19.44 -32.26 14.73
N ALA A 645 19.71 -32.07 16.02
CA ALA A 645 18.69 -31.79 17.01
C ALA A 645 17.96 -30.45 16.72
N HIS A 646 18.62 -29.48 16.11
CA HIS A 646 17.99 -28.23 15.67
C HIS A 646 16.94 -28.50 14.60
N LEU A 647 17.25 -29.34 13.61
CA LEU A 647 16.31 -29.68 12.54
C LEU A 647 15.07 -30.42 13.06
N HIS A 648 15.24 -31.33 14.04
CA HIS A 648 14.11 -32.02 14.64
C HIS A 648 13.23 -31.10 15.51
N LYS A 649 13.79 -30.08 16.12
CA LYS A 649 13.01 -29.02 16.78
C LYS A 649 12.28 -28.17 15.73
N ALA A 650 12.99 -27.76 14.67
CA ALA A 650 12.41 -27.00 13.57
C ALA A 650 11.22 -27.74 12.92
N GLU A 651 11.30 -29.06 12.74
CA GLU A 651 10.17 -29.86 12.22
C GLU A 651 8.90 -29.70 13.07
N LYS A 652 9.04 -29.70 14.40
CA LYS A 652 7.89 -29.53 15.31
C LYS A 652 7.29 -28.13 15.19
N LEU A 653 8.13 -27.10 15.14
CA LEU A 653 7.70 -25.72 14.95
C LEU A 653 7.05 -25.48 13.59
N LEU A 654 7.60 -26.05 12.53
CA LEU A 654 6.99 -25.99 11.20
C LEU A 654 5.64 -26.73 11.15
N THR A 655 5.50 -27.84 11.90
CA THR A 655 4.21 -28.51 12.05
C THR A 655 3.21 -27.59 12.72
N GLN A 656 3.61 -26.96 13.84
CA GLN A 656 2.78 -26.00 14.54
C GLN A 656 2.39 -24.82 13.64
N SER A 657 3.33 -24.26 12.87
CA SER A 657 3.02 -23.15 11.97
C SER A 657 1.96 -23.51 10.90
N VAL A 658 1.99 -24.74 10.37
CA VAL A 658 0.96 -25.23 9.44
C VAL A 658 -0.39 -25.37 10.14
N ASP A 659 -0.41 -25.89 11.37
CA ASP A 659 -1.63 -26.00 12.17
C ASP A 659 -2.23 -24.61 12.47
N ASP A 660 -1.42 -23.63 12.85
CA ASP A 660 -1.86 -22.24 13.10
C ASP A 660 -2.40 -21.59 11.81
N PHE A 661 -1.74 -21.80 10.66
CA PHE A 661 -2.24 -21.31 9.39
C PHE A 661 -3.54 -22.02 8.94
N CYS A 662 -3.74 -23.26 9.33
CA CYS A 662 -5.00 -23.97 9.12
C CYS A 662 -6.13 -23.31 9.95
N GLN A 663 -5.88 -22.94 11.21
CA GLN A 663 -6.85 -22.19 12.04
C GLN A 663 -7.15 -20.82 11.44
N LEU A 664 -6.12 -20.07 10.99
CA LEU A 664 -6.30 -18.82 10.26
C LEU A 664 -7.23 -19.01 9.04
N THR A 665 -6.98 -20.06 8.25
CA THR A 665 -7.81 -20.38 7.09
C THR A 665 -9.25 -20.64 7.47
N ALA A 666 -9.51 -21.40 8.54
CA ALA A 666 -10.85 -21.68 9.03
C ALA A 666 -11.59 -20.42 9.49
N LEU A 667 -10.90 -19.48 10.16
CA LEU A 667 -11.46 -18.20 10.61
C LEU A 667 -11.83 -17.28 9.44
N THR A 668 -11.10 -17.39 8.34
CA THR A 668 -11.21 -16.45 7.22
C THR A 668 -12.03 -16.95 6.03
N ASP A 669 -12.30 -18.25 5.97
CA ASP A 669 -12.90 -18.94 4.80
C ASP A 669 -14.23 -18.33 4.35
N THR A 670 -15.09 -17.93 5.29
CA THR A 670 -16.40 -17.34 4.98
C THR A 670 -16.46 -15.84 5.19
N THR A 671 -15.45 -15.26 5.83
CA THR A 671 -15.47 -13.87 6.26
C THR A 671 -14.78 -12.92 5.28
N TYR A 672 -13.88 -13.43 4.47
CA TYR A 672 -13.16 -12.69 3.45
C TYR A 672 -13.27 -13.32 2.07
N ARG A 673 -13.15 -12.50 1.03
CA ARG A 673 -13.11 -12.93 -0.38
C ARG A 673 -11.69 -13.23 -0.84
N ASP A 674 -10.74 -12.48 -0.33
CA ASP A 674 -9.33 -12.49 -0.70
C ASP A 674 -8.46 -11.93 0.42
N THR A 675 -7.15 -12.15 0.33
CA THR A 675 -6.15 -11.69 1.30
C THR A 675 -5.67 -10.27 1.02
N ALA A 676 -5.63 -9.85 -0.24
CA ALA A 676 -5.06 -8.59 -0.66
C ALA A 676 -5.64 -8.15 -2.01
N SER A 677 -5.67 -6.84 -2.28
CA SER A 677 -6.18 -6.28 -3.54
C SER A 677 -5.13 -6.18 -4.64
N MET A 678 -3.86 -6.36 -4.33
CA MET A 678 -2.77 -6.24 -5.29
C MET A 678 -2.01 -7.56 -5.45
N HIS A 679 -2.04 -8.12 -6.66
CA HIS A 679 -1.50 -9.44 -6.99
C HIS A 679 -0.20 -9.37 -7.81
N THR A 680 0.70 -8.45 -7.48
CA THR A 680 2.01 -8.41 -8.14
C THR A 680 2.86 -9.61 -7.75
N SER A 681 3.79 -10.01 -8.61
CA SER A 681 4.70 -11.13 -8.37
C SER A 681 5.49 -11.03 -7.06
N GLN A 682 5.67 -9.83 -6.54
CA GLN A 682 6.34 -9.55 -5.27
C GLN A 682 5.44 -9.82 -4.05
N ARG A 683 4.11 -9.94 -4.26
CA ARG A 683 3.08 -10.20 -3.24
C ARG A 683 2.45 -11.57 -3.39
N GLN A 684 3.13 -12.46 -4.09
CA GLN A 684 2.74 -13.86 -4.23
C GLN A 684 3.55 -14.75 -3.28
N ILE A 685 3.01 -15.87 -2.91
CA ILE A 685 3.72 -16.89 -2.17
C ILE A 685 3.77 -18.18 -3.02
N PRO A 686 4.94 -18.72 -3.36
CA PRO A 686 6.29 -18.12 -3.21
C PRO A 686 6.45 -16.83 -4.01
N VAL A 687 7.29 -15.92 -3.51
CA VAL A 687 7.57 -14.66 -4.19
C VAL A 687 8.06 -14.89 -5.61
N ARG A 688 7.42 -14.25 -6.60
CA ARG A 688 7.71 -14.34 -8.05
C ARG A 688 7.50 -15.70 -8.68
N GLY A 689 6.89 -16.65 -8.00
CA GLY A 689 6.68 -18.01 -8.54
C GLY A 689 5.35 -18.63 -8.15
N GLY A 690 4.64 -17.98 -7.23
CA GLY A 690 3.35 -18.47 -6.77
C GLY A 690 2.20 -18.11 -7.72
N PRO A 691 1.07 -18.81 -7.60
CA PRO A 691 -0.18 -18.35 -8.18
C PRO A 691 -0.56 -17.00 -7.57
N SER A 692 -1.47 -16.25 -8.20
CA SER A 692 -2.05 -15.09 -7.54
C SER A 692 -2.76 -15.58 -6.27
N THR A 693 -2.37 -15.02 -5.13
CA THR A 693 -2.82 -15.52 -3.83
C THR A 693 -4.12 -14.83 -3.48
N GLU A 694 -5.21 -15.45 -3.84
CA GLU A 694 -6.52 -14.86 -3.64
C GLU A 694 -7.06 -15.14 -2.22
N HIS A 695 -6.77 -16.32 -1.64
CA HIS A 695 -7.28 -16.69 -0.32
C HIS A 695 -6.28 -17.56 0.47
N TRP A 696 -6.36 -17.57 1.79
CA TRP A 696 -5.51 -18.42 2.66
C TRP A 696 -5.64 -19.93 2.36
N ARG A 697 -6.82 -20.39 1.93
CA ARG A 697 -7.01 -21.76 1.48
C ARG A 697 -6.11 -22.16 0.29
N ASP A 698 -5.73 -21.19 -0.53
CA ASP A 698 -4.87 -21.40 -1.69
C ASP A 698 -3.39 -21.37 -1.28
N LEU A 699 -3.08 -20.73 -0.14
CA LEU A 699 -1.74 -20.63 0.45
C LEU A 699 -1.41 -21.84 1.32
N LEU A 700 -2.38 -22.39 2.05
CA LEU A 700 -2.16 -23.50 2.98
C LEU A 700 -1.45 -24.70 2.33
N PRO A 701 -1.83 -25.19 1.12
CA PRO A 701 -1.13 -26.27 0.45
C PRO A 701 0.35 -25.98 0.17
N ILE A 702 0.72 -24.70 0.01
CA ILE A 702 2.12 -24.31 -0.23
C ILE A 702 2.93 -24.54 1.05
N TYR A 703 2.43 -24.17 2.21
CA TYR A 703 3.09 -24.39 3.50
C TYR A 703 3.09 -25.88 3.91
N GLU A 704 2.03 -26.61 3.59
CA GLU A 704 2.00 -28.09 3.76
C GLU A 704 3.06 -28.77 2.90
N SER A 705 3.22 -28.35 1.63
CA SER A 705 4.23 -28.87 0.73
C SER A 705 5.65 -28.54 1.18
N GLU A 706 5.87 -27.33 1.69
CA GLU A 706 7.14 -26.92 2.28
C GLU A 706 7.54 -27.82 3.47
N LEU A 707 6.60 -28.09 4.39
CA LEU A 707 6.81 -29.00 5.52
C LEU A 707 7.09 -30.44 5.05
N ALA A 708 6.34 -30.93 4.05
CA ALA A 708 6.54 -32.25 3.50
C ALA A 708 7.93 -32.41 2.86
N THR A 709 8.38 -31.38 2.12
CA THR A 709 9.72 -31.33 1.54
C THR A 709 10.79 -31.35 2.63
N PHE A 710 10.65 -30.51 3.66
CA PHE A 710 11.58 -30.48 4.79
C PHE A 710 11.68 -31.85 5.47
N ARG A 711 10.56 -32.53 5.76
CA ARG A 711 10.55 -33.86 6.34
C ARG A 711 11.27 -34.89 5.47
N ALA A 712 11.04 -34.86 4.17
CA ALA A 712 11.75 -35.75 3.25
C ALA A 712 13.26 -35.52 3.27
N ARG A 713 13.72 -34.26 3.34
CA ARG A 713 15.13 -33.91 3.42
C ARG A 713 15.76 -34.32 4.79
N LEU A 714 15.02 -34.10 5.86
CA LEU A 714 15.44 -34.48 7.21
C LEU A 714 15.60 -36.01 7.32
N ALA A 715 14.69 -36.77 6.73
CA ALA A 715 14.81 -38.24 6.68
C ALA A 715 16.08 -38.69 5.94
N LEU A 716 16.44 -38.03 4.85
CA LEU A 716 17.68 -38.32 4.10
C LEU A 716 18.95 -38.01 4.92
N LEU A 717 18.90 -36.97 5.76
CA LEU A 717 20.02 -36.64 6.67
C LEU A 717 20.14 -37.64 7.82
N SER A 718 19.00 -38.18 8.30
CA SER A 718 18.89 -39.03 9.45
C SER A 718 19.16 -40.51 9.11
N GLU A 719 19.10 -40.91 7.82
CA GLU A 719 19.55 -42.24 7.42
C GLU A 719 21.00 -42.40 7.83
N PRO A 720 21.39 -43.43 8.56
CA PRO A 720 22.78 -43.66 8.88
C PRO A 720 23.54 -43.69 7.55
N GLN A 721 24.25 -42.62 7.24
CA GLN A 721 25.37 -42.73 6.33
C GLN A 721 26.21 -43.86 6.97
N ALA A 722 26.28 -44.98 6.31
CA ALA A 722 27.05 -46.14 6.83
C ALA A 722 28.45 -45.61 7.19
N ALA A 723 28.58 -45.14 8.43
CA ALA A 723 29.81 -44.76 9.04
C ALA A 723 30.55 -46.05 9.24
N THR A 724 31.60 -46.30 8.48
CA THR A 724 32.45 -47.46 8.41
C THR A 724 32.26 -48.34 7.17
N SER A 725 32.08 -47.76 6.03
CA SER A 725 32.69 -48.34 4.83
C SER A 725 33.41 -47.16 4.15
N THR A 726 34.70 -47.20 4.11
CA THR A 726 35.54 -46.48 3.14
C THR A 726 35.20 -46.96 1.73
N THR A 727 33.89 -46.95 1.38
CA THR A 727 33.46 -47.16 0.03
C THR A 727 33.81 -45.89 -0.71
N VAL A 728 34.96 -45.88 -1.37
CA VAL A 728 35.34 -44.85 -2.31
C VAL A 728 34.16 -44.68 -3.26
N ILE A 729 33.46 -43.58 -3.17
CA ILE A 729 32.34 -43.28 -4.08
C ILE A 729 32.97 -43.26 -5.47
N GLN A 730 32.62 -44.22 -6.31
CA GLN A 730 33.14 -44.34 -7.68
C GLN A 730 32.31 -43.43 -8.59
N PRO A 731 32.94 -42.82 -9.58
CA PRO A 731 32.18 -42.15 -10.66
C PRO A 731 31.17 -43.08 -11.29
N LEU A 732 29.98 -42.60 -11.55
CA LEU A 732 28.97 -43.34 -12.28
C LEU A 732 29.44 -43.66 -13.71
N PRO A 733 29.03 -44.81 -14.33
CA PRO A 733 29.35 -45.08 -15.70
C PRO A 733 28.67 -44.07 -16.64
N GLN A 734 29.46 -43.39 -17.47
CA GLN A 734 28.91 -42.43 -18.44
C GLN A 734 28.49 -43.10 -19.74
N VAL A 735 27.34 -42.76 -20.29
CA VAL A 735 26.90 -43.16 -21.63
C VAL A 735 27.42 -42.12 -22.64
N PRO A 736 28.16 -42.54 -23.69
CA PRO A 736 28.61 -41.65 -24.75
C PRO A 736 27.42 -41.06 -25.55
N PHE A 737 27.60 -39.87 -26.03
CA PHE A 737 26.62 -39.19 -26.89
C PHE A 737 27.31 -38.39 -27.97
N THR A 738 26.60 -38.12 -29.05
CA THR A 738 27.08 -37.24 -30.15
C THR A 738 26.24 -35.96 -30.12
N LEU A 739 26.90 -34.81 -29.91
CA LEU A 739 26.22 -33.52 -29.94
C LEU A 739 26.02 -33.05 -31.39
N THR A 740 24.83 -32.59 -31.71
CA THR A 740 24.56 -31.98 -33.02
C THR A 740 25.35 -30.66 -33.15
N PRO A 741 26.05 -30.41 -34.28
CA PRO A 741 26.78 -29.16 -34.48
C PRO A 741 25.91 -27.94 -34.26
N GLY A 742 26.39 -27.00 -33.41
CA GLY A 742 25.66 -25.77 -33.09
C GLY A 742 24.62 -25.89 -31.96
N ALA A 743 24.40 -27.08 -31.38
CA ALA A 743 23.42 -27.30 -30.30
C ALA A 743 24.01 -27.16 -28.91
N GLY A 744 25.15 -26.51 -28.74
CA GLY A 744 25.85 -26.33 -27.49
C GLY A 744 27.33 -26.61 -27.58
N GLU A 745 28.05 -26.53 -26.47
CA GLU A 745 29.48 -26.82 -26.36
C GLU A 745 29.74 -27.90 -25.34
N GLN A 746 30.51 -28.92 -25.70
CA GLN A 746 30.90 -29.99 -24.76
C GLN A 746 31.97 -29.47 -23.80
N PHE A 747 31.86 -29.86 -22.53
CA PHE A 747 32.84 -29.57 -21.49
C PHE A 747 33.08 -30.78 -20.57
N THR A 748 34.16 -30.75 -19.84
CA THR A 748 34.43 -31.74 -18.79
C THR A 748 34.07 -31.15 -17.42
N LEU A 749 33.21 -31.79 -16.66
CA LEU A 749 32.75 -31.37 -15.35
C LEU A 749 33.85 -31.57 -14.28
N LYS A 750 34.51 -30.47 -13.90
CA LYS A 750 35.56 -30.46 -12.88
C LYS A 750 35.70 -29.06 -12.29
N ALA A 751 36.33 -28.92 -11.13
CA ALA A 751 36.66 -27.61 -10.55
C ALA A 751 37.40 -26.72 -11.56
N GLY A 752 37.08 -25.44 -11.58
CA GLY A 752 37.58 -24.44 -12.54
C GLY A 752 36.85 -24.40 -13.87
N THR A 753 35.86 -25.26 -14.13
CA THR A 753 35.10 -25.25 -15.40
C THR A 753 34.00 -24.18 -15.34
N LEU A 754 33.84 -23.42 -16.44
CA LEU A 754 32.68 -22.52 -16.63
C LEU A 754 31.45 -23.34 -17.00
N LEU A 755 30.31 -23.09 -16.34
CA LEU A 755 29.07 -23.82 -16.60
C LEU A 755 28.22 -23.20 -17.68
N GLY A 756 28.29 -21.90 -17.93
CA GLY A 756 27.58 -21.22 -19.02
C GLY A 756 28.52 -20.57 -20.04
N SER A 757 28.12 -20.48 -21.27
CA SER A 757 28.92 -19.78 -22.32
C SER A 757 28.93 -18.27 -22.16
N SER A 758 27.98 -17.73 -21.37
CA SER A 758 27.79 -16.30 -21.09
C SER A 758 27.85 -15.92 -19.60
N SER A 759 28.11 -16.88 -18.71
CA SER A 759 28.24 -16.66 -17.26
C SER A 759 29.71 -16.76 -16.85
N ASP A 760 30.10 -15.99 -15.84
CA ASP A 760 31.41 -16.06 -15.19
C ASP A 760 31.45 -17.04 -14.01
N GLU A 761 30.37 -17.84 -13.84
CA GLU A 761 30.27 -18.84 -12.78
C GLU A 761 31.14 -20.05 -13.05
N THR A 762 32.09 -20.31 -12.18
CA THR A 762 33.00 -21.44 -12.27
C THR A 762 32.65 -22.49 -11.22
N VAL A 763 32.80 -23.76 -11.59
CA VAL A 763 32.68 -24.89 -10.68
C VAL A 763 33.76 -24.81 -9.61
N THR A 764 33.40 -24.88 -8.33
CA THR A 764 34.33 -24.93 -7.20
C THR A 764 34.49 -26.35 -6.66
N SER A 765 33.41 -27.15 -6.64
CA SER A 765 33.47 -28.56 -6.30
C SER A 765 32.44 -29.39 -7.09
N VAL A 766 32.68 -30.69 -7.21
CA VAL A 766 31.78 -31.64 -7.92
C VAL A 766 31.64 -32.90 -7.10
N ALA A 767 30.44 -33.43 -7.03
CA ALA A 767 30.17 -34.72 -6.42
C ALA A 767 31.01 -35.83 -7.11
N PRO A 768 31.64 -36.74 -6.35
CA PRO A 768 32.50 -37.79 -6.93
C PRO A 768 31.81 -38.65 -7.99
N GLU A 769 30.51 -38.85 -7.88
CA GLU A 769 29.68 -39.63 -8.81
C GLU A 769 29.68 -39.12 -10.24
N ILE A 770 29.76 -37.78 -10.39
CA ILE A 770 29.68 -37.13 -11.70
C ILE A 770 30.95 -36.36 -12.07
N ALA A 771 31.97 -36.41 -11.23
CA ALA A 771 33.25 -35.78 -11.52
C ALA A 771 33.88 -36.38 -12.80
N GLY A 772 34.35 -35.50 -13.69
CA GLY A 772 34.94 -35.89 -14.95
C GLY A 772 33.94 -36.21 -16.09
N PHE A 773 32.64 -36.06 -15.84
CA PHE A 773 31.63 -36.29 -16.88
C PHE A 773 31.77 -35.30 -18.04
N THR A 774 31.44 -35.76 -19.25
CA THR A 774 31.29 -34.89 -20.40
C THR A 774 29.88 -34.33 -20.41
N GLY A 775 29.74 -33.04 -20.21
CA GLY A 775 28.48 -32.31 -20.24
C GLY A 775 28.31 -31.43 -21.47
N VAL A 776 27.17 -30.73 -21.52
CA VAL A 776 26.86 -29.75 -22.56
C VAL A 776 26.44 -28.44 -21.90
N ARG A 777 27.10 -27.34 -22.22
CA ARG A 777 26.70 -25.97 -21.87
C ARG A 777 26.13 -25.26 -23.08
N ILE A 778 25.21 -24.37 -22.86
CA ILE A 778 24.49 -23.61 -23.86
C ILE A 778 24.63 -22.10 -23.61
N ASP A 779 24.28 -21.29 -24.61
CA ASP A 779 24.12 -19.86 -24.38
C ASP A 779 22.83 -19.61 -23.59
N ASN A 780 22.96 -19.34 -22.30
CA ASN A 780 21.86 -19.14 -21.38
C ASN A 780 20.98 -17.91 -21.68
N ARG A 781 21.36 -17.05 -22.63
CA ARG A 781 20.57 -15.88 -23.06
C ARG A 781 19.50 -16.24 -24.09
N GLN A 782 19.59 -17.44 -24.70
CA GLN A 782 18.70 -17.89 -25.77
C GLN A 782 17.94 -19.13 -25.34
N ASP A 783 16.69 -19.24 -25.77
CA ASP A 783 15.88 -20.44 -25.64
C ASP A 783 16.16 -21.38 -26.81
N ILE A 784 17.28 -22.11 -26.72
CA ILE A 784 17.74 -23.00 -27.78
C ILE A 784 17.71 -24.44 -27.26
N PRO A 785 17.03 -25.38 -27.95
CA PRO A 785 17.07 -26.78 -27.58
C PRO A 785 18.44 -27.40 -27.82
N VAL A 786 18.87 -28.23 -26.86
CA VAL A 786 20.07 -29.07 -27.02
C VAL A 786 19.69 -30.32 -27.80
N ARG A 787 20.33 -30.55 -28.97
CA ARG A 787 20.11 -31.70 -29.83
C ARG A 787 21.32 -32.62 -29.81
N PHE A 788 21.07 -33.90 -29.56
CA PHE A 788 22.10 -34.92 -29.46
C PHE A 788 21.57 -36.30 -29.83
N THR A 789 22.48 -37.26 -30.08
CA THR A 789 22.14 -38.62 -30.37
C THR A 789 22.74 -39.58 -29.35
N LEU A 790 21.92 -40.50 -28.83
CA LEU A 790 22.29 -41.58 -27.92
C LEU A 790 22.30 -42.93 -28.66
N GLU A 791 23.37 -43.70 -28.52
CA GLU A 791 23.43 -45.06 -29.10
C GLU A 791 22.57 -46.06 -28.36
N LYS A 792 22.36 -45.82 -27.09
CA LYS A 792 21.56 -46.67 -26.18
C LYS A 792 20.63 -45.79 -25.32
N PRO A 793 19.51 -46.36 -24.82
CA PRO A 793 18.68 -45.62 -23.87
C PRO A 793 19.49 -45.23 -22.63
N ALA A 794 19.29 -44.01 -22.15
CA ALA A 794 20.05 -43.46 -21.04
C ALA A 794 19.17 -42.61 -20.14
N GLN A 795 19.66 -42.26 -18.97
CA GLN A 795 19.12 -41.17 -18.14
C GLN A 795 20.02 -39.93 -18.33
N VAL A 796 19.42 -38.81 -18.64
CA VAL A 796 20.13 -37.54 -18.68
C VAL A 796 20.36 -37.03 -17.24
N LEU A 797 21.50 -36.39 -16.97
CA LEU A 797 21.80 -35.68 -15.74
C LEU A 797 21.82 -34.21 -16.00
N VAL A 798 20.92 -33.44 -15.33
CA VAL A 798 20.76 -32.04 -15.54
C VAL A 798 20.94 -31.28 -14.21
N GLY A 799 21.75 -30.26 -14.21
CA GLY A 799 21.85 -29.31 -13.14
C GLY A 799 21.00 -28.06 -13.42
N PHE A 800 20.15 -27.68 -12.48
CA PHE A 800 19.38 -26.45 -12.58
C PHE A 800 20.03 -25.34 -11.75
N PHE A 801 20.17 -24.17 -12.35
CA PHE A 801 20.53 -22.97 -11.63
C PHE A 801 19.34 -22.51 -10.80
N LYS A 802 19.48 -22.49 -9.48
CA LYS A 802 18.46 -22.03 -8.56
C LYS A 802 18.31 -20.51 -8.68
N THR A 803 17.49 -20.04 -9.61
CA THR A 803 17.14 -18.64 -9.79
C THR A 803 15.77 -18.35 -9.19
N LYS A 804 15.42 -17.08 -9.02
CA LYS A 804 14.09 -16.67 -8.51
C LYS A 804 12.99 -17.37 -9.31
N GLY A 805 12.27 -18.30 -8.68
CA GLY A 805 11.16 -19.04 -9.26
C GLY A 805 11.49 -20.31 -10.05
N HIS A 806 12.76 -20.76 -10.07
CA HIS A 806 13.14 -22.02 -10.71
C HIS A 806 14.16 -22.77 -9.85
N THR A 807 13.70 -23.81 -9.18
CA THR A 807 14.52 -24.66 -8.31
C THR A 807 14.71 -26.07 -8.87
N GLY A 808 13.97 -26.42 -9.90
CA GLY A 808 13.99 -27.71 -10.56
C GLY A 808 13.31 -27.68 -11.93
N PRO A 809 13.01 -28.83 -12.55
CA PRO A 809 12.32 -28.89 -13.83
C PRO A 809 10.94 -28.22 -13.74
N ALA A 810 10.84 -27.01 -14.29
CA ALA A 810 9.55 -26.33 -14.40
C ALA A 810 8.94 -26.71 -15.74
N ASN A 811 7.86 -27.46 -15.74
CA ASN A 811 6.85 -27.53 -16.79
C ASN A 811 6.11 -28.89 -16.76
N SER A 812 5.15 -29.09 -17.63
CA SER A 812 4.25 -30.22 -17.79
C SER A 812 4.88 -31.64 -17.79
N ASP A 813 6.20 -31.73 -17.81
CA ASP A 813 6.96 -33.00 -17.79
C ASP A 813 7.61 -33.33 -16.44
N ALA A 814 7.27 -32.58 -15.38
CA ALA A 814 7.85 -32.77 -14.05
C ALA A 814 7.66 -34.17 -13.48
N GLU A 815 6.61 -34.90 -13.89
CA GLU A 815 6.34 -36.27 -13.47
C GLU A 815 7.44 -37.28 -13.88
N ASN A 816 8.28 -36.97 -14.87
CA ASN A 816 9.34 -37.86 -15.37
C ASN A 816 10.72 -37.51 -14.79
N TRP A 817 10.85 -36.47 -13.98
CA TRP A 817 12.12 -36.05 -13.40
C TRP A 817 12.28 -36.59 -11.98
N ASN A 818 13.45 -37.10 -11.68
CA ASN A 818 13.80 -37.56 -10.34
C ASN A 818 15.05 -36.82 -9.85
N LEU A 819 15.00 -36.27 -8.64
CA LEU A 819 16.16 -35.71 -7.98
C LEU A 819 17.13 -36.81 -7.57
N LEU A 820 18.39 -36.71 -8.02
CA LEU A 820 19.41 -37.71 -7.84
C LEU A 820 20.42 -37.33 -6.75
N LEU A 821 21.02 -36.15 -6.88
CA LEU A 821 22.03 -35.63 -5.96
C LEU A 821 21.69 -34.19 -5.59
N LEU A 822 21.65 -33.92 -4.30
CA LEU A 822 21.50 -32.57 -3.76
C LEU A 822 22.86 -31.94 -3.58
N ASN A 823 22.97 -30.64 -3.89
CA ASN A 823 24.21 -29.86 -3.77
C ASN A 823 25.40 -30.48 -4.52
N ALA A 824 25.15 -31.12 -5.64
CA ALA A 824 26.15 -31.94 -6.35
C ALA A 824 27.28 -31.15 -7.01
N VAL A 825 27.04 -29.90 -7.41
CA VAL A 825 28.01 -29.02 -8.07
C VAL A 825 27.98 -27.65 -7.39
N SER A 826 29.06 -27.32 -6.68
CA SER A 826 29.23 -25.99 -6.11
C SER A 826 29.84 -25.03 -7.14
N VAL A 827 29.42 -23.78 -7.10
CA VAL A 827 29.84 -22.73 -8.04
C VAL A 827 30.47 -21.54 -7.30
N SER A 828 31.23 -20.72 -7.99
CA SER A 828 31.94 -19.56 -7.43
C SER A 828 31.01 -18.43 -6.99
N LYS A 829 29.83 -18.36 -7.60
CA LYS A 829 28.78 -17.39 -7.27
C LYS A 829 27.43 -18.10 -7.27
N GLY A 830 26.67 -17.96 -6.20
CA GLY A 830 25.33 -18.56 -6.11
C GLY A 830 25.30 -19.90 -5.36
N VAL A 831 24.15 -20.55 -5.46
CA VAL A 831 23.77 -21.75 -4.72
C VAL A 831 24.27 -22.98 -5.45
N PRO A 832 24.69 -24.07 -4.75
CA PRO A 832 25.03 -25.32 -5.38
C PRO A 832 23.90 -25.88 -6.25
N LEU A 833 24.25 -26.48 -7.39
CA LEU A 833 23.29 -27.10 -8.30
C LEU A 833 22.98 -28.51 -7.83
N ASP A 834 21.71 -28.85 -7.83
CA ASP A 834 21.22 -30.22 -7.69
C ASP A 834 21.24 -30.92 -9.03
N VAL A 835 21.36 -32.26 -9.00
CA VAL A 835 21.33 -33.07 -10.20
C VAL A 835 20.01 -33.82 -10.29
N TRP A 836 19.29 -33.53 -11.32
CA TRP A 836 18.06 -34.20 -11.69
C TRP A 836 18.28 -35.18 -12.85
N THR A 837 17.44 -36.18 -12.95
CA THR A 837 17.53 -37.18 -14.00
C THR A 837 16.18 -37.54 -14.63
N ALA A 838 16.17 -37.75 -15.91
CA ALA A 838 15.01 -38.25 -16.66
C ALA A 838 15.42 -39.28 -17.71
N PRO A 839 14.58 -40.27 -18.04
CA PRO A 839 14.87 -41.29 -19.02
C PRO A 839 14.77 -40.75 -20.45
N LEU A 840 15.70 -41.12 -21.30
CA LEU A 840 15.73 -40.80 -22.73
C LEU A 840 15.90 -42.07 -23.57
N ALA A 841 15.25 -42.08 -24.74
CA ALA A 841 15.35 -43.21 -25.69
C ALA A 841 16.68 -43.18 -26.48
N ALA A 842 17.09 -44.30 -27.05
CA ALA A 842 18.14 -44.31 -28.03
C ALA A 842 17.71 -43.55 -29.30
N GLY A 843 18.67 -42.99 -30.01
CA GLY A 843 18.43 -42.22 -31.21
C GLY A 843 18.61 -40.71 -31.03
N ALA A 844 18.06 -39.93 -31.94
CA ALA A 844 18.09 -38.50 -31.90
C ALA A 844 17.15 -37.97 -30.78
N ASN A 845 17.67 -37.11 -29.91
CA ASN A 845 16.95 -36.48 -28.82
C ASN A 845 17.06 -34.93 -28.89
N GLU A 846 16.05 -34.27 -28.41
CA GLU A 846 16.02 -32.83 -28.23
C GLU A 846 15.58 -32.54 -26.79
N LEU A 847 16.34 -31.71 -26.07
CA LEU A 847 16.06 -31.27 -24.72
C LEU A 847 16.03 -29.77 -24.65
N ASN A 848 14.88 -29.21 -24.28
CA ASN A 848 14.69 -27.79 -24.00
C ASN A 848 14.00 -27.61 -22.65
N LEU A 849 14.71 -27.06 -21.67
CA LEU A 849 14.21 -26.85 -20.30
C LEU A 849 14.14 -25.36 -19.96
N GLY A 850 14.13 -24.50 -20.98
CA GLY A 850 13.96 -23.05 -20.83
C GLY A 850 15.25 -22.25 -20.88
N LYS A 851 15.08 -20.95 -20.88
CA LYS A 851 16.14 -19.95 -21.01
C LYS A 851 16.94 -19.82 -19.72
N GLY A 852 18.26 -19.98 -19.78
CA GLY A 852 19.17 -19.63 -18.69
C GLY A 852 19.08 -20.46 -17.42
N THR A 853 18.44 -21.62 -17.45
CA THR A 853 18.03 -22.31 -16.21
C THR A 853 18.74 -23.63 -15.96
N TYR A 854 19.46 -24.21 -16.93
CA TYR A 854 20.03 -25.54 -16.77
C TYR A 854 21.35 -25.78 -17.51
N VAL A 855 22.04 -26.84 -17.09
CA VAL A 855 23.23 -27.37 -17.75
C VAL A 855 23.14 -28.91 -17.77
N ILE A 856 23.49 -29.58 -18.89
CA ILE A 856 23.53 -31.01 -18.98
C ILE A 856 24.90 -31.46 -18.46
N PHE A 857 24.92 -32.28 -17.39
CA PHE A 857 26.15 -32.83 -16.84
C PHE A 857 26.61 -34.13 -17.52
N GLY A 858 25.71 -34.79 -18.26
CA GLY A 858 26.01 -36.00 -18.97
C GLY A 858 24.89 -37.02 -18.97
N PHE A 859 25.22 -38.28 -19.24
CA PHE A 859 24.23 -39.35 -19.38
C PHE A 859 24.73 -40.62 -18.67
N ILE A 860 23.81 -41.34 -17.96
CA ILE A 860 24.09 -42.62 -17.32
C ILE A 860 23.19 -43.73 -17.91
N PRO A 861 23.56 -45.02 -17.77
CA PRO A 861 22.71 -46.14 -18.24
C PRO A 861 21.29 -46.07 -17.68
N GLN A 862 20.28 -46.31 -18.54
CA GLN A 862 18.86 -46.20 -18.16
C GLN A 862 18.47 -47.05 -16.95
N ASN A 863 19.04 -48.23 -16.84
CA ASN A 863 18.70 -49.21 -15.77
C ASN A 863 19.54 -49.02 -14.51
N LEU A 864 20.42 -48.02 -14.46
CA LEU A 864 21.25 -47.77 -13.31
C LEU A 864 20.39 -47.15 -12.19
N LYS A 865 20.29 -47.85 -11.06
CA LYS A 865 19.66 -47.31 -9.86
C LYS A 865 20.72 -46.60 -9.04
N VAL A 866 20.62 -45.30 -8.91
CA VAL A 866 21.49 -44.47 -8.03
C VAL A 866 20.69 -44.11 -6.79
N LYS A 867 21.28 -44.32 -5.63
CA LYS A 867 20.66 -43.90 -4.38
C LYS A 867 20.72 -42.36 -4.30
N GLN A 868 19.60 -41.72 -4.03
CA GLN A 868 19.54 -40.30 -3.76
C GLN A 868 20.46 -39.96 -2.59
N ARG A 869 21.23 -38.90 -2.70
CA ARG A 869 22.20 -38.48 -1.70
C ARG A 869 22.36 -36.96 -1.62
N ILE A 870 22.59 -36.48 -0.42
CA ILE A 870 23.02 -35.12 -0.18
C ILE A 870 24.56 -35.09 -0.24
N VAL A 871 25.10 -34.19 -1.05
CA VAL A 871 26.55 -33.92 -1.08
C VAL A 871 26.82 -32.87 -0.02
N PRO A 872 27.67 -33.12 0.99
CA PRO A 872 28.01 -32.10 1.97
C PRO A 872 28.61 -30.87 1.28
N SER A 873 28.02 -29.72 1.49
CA SER A 873 28.56 -28.46 0.96
C SER A 873 29.91 -28.19 1.60
N THR A 874 30.96 -28.04 0.82
CA THR A 874 32.31 -27.69 1.30
C THR A 874 32.57 -26.18 1.26
N ASN A 875 31.56 -25.38 0.95
CA ASN A 875 31.69 -23.92 0.85
C ASN A 875 31.49 -23.22 2.20
N GLY A 876 32.24 -23.65 3.21
CA GLY A 876 32.33 -22.99 4.51
C GLY A 876 33.74 -22.44 4.76
N THR A 877 34.21 -21.51 3.93
CA THR A 877 35.41 -20.72 4.24
C THR A 877 35.10 -19.26 4.14
N GLY A 878 34.27 -18.78 5.02
CA GLY A 878 33.91 -17.37 5.10
C GLY A 878 32.77 -17.18 6.10
N SER A 879 32.65 -16.01 6.62
CA SER A 879 31.68 -15.55 7.60
C SER A 879 30.19 -15.63 7.13
N GLU A 880 29.85 -16.30 6.04
CA GLU A 880 28.48 -16.47 5.59
C GLU A 880 27.98 -17.90 5.84
N PRO A 881 26.80 -18.07 6.44
CA PRO A 881 26.22 -19.39 6.65
C PRO A 881 25.91 -20.07 5.30
N PRO A 882 25.99 -21.43 5.25
CA PRO A 882 25.64 -22.16 4.04
C PRO A 882 24.17 -21.93 3.68
N ASN A 883 23.87 -21.82 2.38
CA ASN A 883 22.49 -21.75 1.91
C ASN A 883 21.78 -23.08 2.18
N LEU A 884 20.65 -23.02 2.89
CA LEU A 884 19.84 -24.17 3.31
C LEU A 884 18.49 -24.24 2.59
N ASP A 885 18.27 -23.44 1.54
CA ASP A 885 17.04 -23.41 0.75
C ASP A 885 16.65 -24.78 0.20
N TRP A 886 17.66 -25.61 -0.11
CA TRP A 886 17.47 -26.98 -0.58
C TRP A 886 16.67 -27.88 0.36
N MET A 887 16.53 -27.51 1.63
CA MET A 887 15.70 -28.24 2.60
C MET A 887 14.20 -28.01 2.37
N PHE A 888 13.82 -26.96 1.66
CA PHE A 888 12.44 -26.51 1.50
C PHE A 888 11.97 -26.45 0.05
N GLU A 889 12.89 -26.36 -0.88
CA GLU A 889 12.61 -26.22 -2.30
C GLU A 889 12.84 -27.56 -3.03
N ASN A 890 11.96 -27.91 -3.97
CA ASN A 890 12.10 -29.08 -4.85
C ASN A 890 12.91 -28.75 -6.09
#